data_ad884832cc1702fe5349680a887ce2be
#
_entry.id   ad884832cc1702fe5349680a887ce2be
#
_cell.length_a   1.000
_cell.length_b   1.000
_cell.length_c   1.000
_cell.angle_alpha   90.00
_cell.angle_beta   90.00
_cell.angle_gamma   90.00
#
_symmetry.space_group_name_H-M   'P 1'
#
loop_
_entity.id
_entity.type
_entity.pdbx_description
1 polymer ?
#
loop_
_entity_poly.entity_id
_entity_poly.type
_entity_poly.pdbx_seq_one_letter_code
_entity_poly.pdbx_strand_id
1 'polypeptide(L)'
;MSDLSLGRLPTNDSKKTAPDSTTMESFSYDDGIVRLFLIATIAWGLIATVAGLLVAFLLVMPGLVDGLESQVASMLSFARLRPLHTNAAIFAFGGNAIFAAVYYSTQRLCKCRMWSDLLGRLHFWGWQLIIVAAAVTLPLGITQSKEYAELEWPIDLAIAVVWLGFFGGNFLMTLWNRRERHMYVALWFYIATIVTVTVLHIFNNLVVPIGLGKSYSIYAGVQDALMQWWYGHNAVAFFLTTPFLGLMYYFLPKAAERPVFSYKLSIIHFWSLVFIYIWAGPHHLHYTALPEWASTFGMLFSVMLWMPSWGGMINGLLTLRGAWNKVTSEPVLKFYVVGLTFYGMSTFEGPLLSVKSINALSHYTDWTIAHVHSGALGWNGFMTFGMIYWLLPRLFQTKLWSKKLAEWHFWIGTIGILLYIVPIYMAGITQGLMWRAMDDLGRLQYPEFIESVQSSVPFWWARILGGTLYVAGILMLALNATMTWLGRPSKYDEPVYTAPRLSRFYEDSPIPQSPLAGTPVLDTAVRLDKVSAMDWHRRWERFPVRFTLLTTLAVIVASLFEIIPMFLIRSNIPTIASVKPYTPLELAGRDIYVSEGCYNCHSQMIRPMIAETQRYGEYSKAGEFIYDRPFQWGSRRIGPDLAREGVKKQSSFWHWTHFENPSKFVTGSVMPSYKHLLEQKLNFKEIQKRVDAAAFLGAPYDKELTEAESMAQKQAEVFAAEIIAQGGPVSYNGHLIKDSTAIALIAYVQRLGTDLFAVPPTAPPAEKPAEAPATETPPTESATTTDAVSETTPTVA
;
A
#
# COMPACT_ATOMS: atom_id res chain seq x y z
N MET A 1 -10.60 14.85 -51.06
CA MET A 1 -9.18 14.62 -51.09
C MET A 1 -8.96 13.43 -50.20
N SER A 2 -8.91 12.42 -50.76
CA SER A 2 -8.17 11.38 -51.45
C SER A 2 -7.89 10.19 -50.52
N ASP A 3 -8.49 9.13 -50.94
CA ASP A 3 -8.30 7.74 -50.62
C ASP A 3 -6.90 7.36 -50.13
N LEU A 4 -6.85 6.73 -48.95
CA LEU A 4 -5.80 5.81 -48.57
C LEU A 4 -6.36 4.39 -48.57
N SER A 5 -6.21 3.73 -49.72
CA SER A 5 -6.47 2.32 -49.92
C SER A 5 -5.45 1.50 -49.13
N LEU A 6 -5.87 0.92 -48.04
CA LEU A 6 -5.14 -0.14 -47.36
C LEU A 6 -5.17 -1.41 -48.23
N GLY A 7 -3.99 -1.73 -48.78
CA GLY A 7 -3.76 -2.87 -49.59
C GLY A 7 -4.30 -4.18 -49.01
N ARG A 8 -5.06 -4.91 -49.82
CA ARG A 8 -5.48 -6.29 -49.53
C ARG A 8 -4.22 -7.15 -49.49
N LEU A 9 -3.96 -7.75 -48.32
CA LEU A 9 -3.02 -8.88 -48.21
C LEU A 9 -3.53 -10.05 -49.05
N PRO A 10 -2.63 -10.82 -49.68
CA PRO A 10 -3.03 -11.90 -50.56
C PRO A 10 -3.79 -12.98 -49.82
N THR A 11 -4.97 -13.32 -50.34
CA THR A 11 -5.78 -14.44 -49.88
C THR A 11 -5.04 -15.73 -50.25
N ASN A 12 -4.40 -16.33 -49.27
CA ASN A 12 -3.89 -17.69 -49.43
C ASN A 12 -5.04 -18.65 -49.12
N ASP A 13 -5.75 -19.03 -50.20
CA ASP A 13 -6.80 -20.05 -50.22
C ASP A 13 -6.19 -21.45 -50.01
N SER A 14 -5.65 -21.71 -48.85
CA SER A 14 -5.60 -23.05 -48.33
C SER A 14 -6.87 -23.25 -47.49
N LYS A 15 -7.78 -24.06 -47.99
CA LYS A 15 -8.93 -24.59 -47.22
C LYS A 15 -8.43 -25.28 -45.96
N LYS A 16 -8.09 -24.52 -44.91
CA LYS A 16 -8.05 -25.04 -43.55
C LYS A 16 -9.51 -25.25 -43.21
N THR A 17 -9.97 -26.49 -43.25
CA THR A 17 -11.22 -26.93 -42.69
C THR A 17 -11.34 -26.27 -41.31
N ALA A 18 -12.36 -25.41 -41.13
CA ALA A 18 -12.65 -24.81 -39.85
C ALA A 18 -12.74 -25.95 -38.83
N PRO A 19 -12.09 -25.85 -37.66
CA PRO A 19 -12.26 -26.86 -36.60
C PRO A 19 -13.74 -26.98 -36.34
N ASP A 20 -14.25 -28.22 -36.35
CA ASP A 20 -15.67 -28.56 -36.20
C ASP A 20 -16.21 -27.84 -34.94
N SER A 21 -17.03 -26.80 -35.17
CA SER A 21 -17.64 -25.96 -34.13
C SER A 21 -18.66 -26.75 -33.27
N THR A 22 -18.87 -28.02 -33.60
CA THR A 22 -19.85 -28.92 -32.98
C THR A 22 -19.22 -29.84 -31.92
N THR A 23 -17.87 -29.84 -31.72
CA THR A 23 -17.24 -30.69 -30.71
C THR A 23 -17.58 -30.22 -29.30
N MET A 24 -18.32 -31.08 -28.58
CA MET A 24 -18.60 -30.88 -27.16
C MET A 24 -17.43 -31.37 -26.31
N GLU A 25 -17.02 -30.56 -25.33
CA GLU A 25 -16.00 -30.91 -24.37
C GLU A 25 -16.62 -31.05 -22.98
N SER A 26 -16.19 -32.07 -22.26
CA SER A 26 -16.61 -32.34 -20.89
C SER A 26 -15.57 -31.83 -19.90
N PHE A 27 -16.01 -31.21 -18.80
CA PHE A 27 -15.15 -30.68 -17.76
C PHE A 27 -15.88 -30.61 -16.42
N SER A 28 -15.09 -30.57 -15.33
CA SER A 28 -15.58 -30.24 -13.98
C SER A 28 -14.86 -29.02 -13.45
N TYR A 29 -15.48 -28.25 -12.56
CA TYR A 29 -14.81 -27.15 -11.87
C TYR A 29 -13.90 -27.69 -10.77
N ASP A 30 -12.73 -27.02 -10.56
CA ASP A 30 -11.89 -27.30 -9.39
C ASP A 30 -12.38 -26.46 -8.19
N ASP A 31 -13.26 -27.06 -7.40
CA ASP A 31 -13.70 -26.47 -6.14
C ASP A 31 -12.73 -26.81 -4.99
N GLY A 32 -11.78 -27.73 -5.19
CA GLY A 32 -10.76 -28.11 -4.22
C GLY A 32 -9.84 -26.94 -3.88
N ILE A 33 -9.30 -26.26 -4.89
CA ILE A 33 -8.45 -25.09 -4.70
C ILE A 33 -9.23 -23.92 -4.02
N VAL A 34 -10.51 -23.76 -4.34
CA VAL A 34 -11.35 -22.72 -3.73
C VAL A 34 -11.56 -23.01 -2.24
N ARG A 35 -11.80 -24.29 -1.87
CA ARG A 35 -11.89 -24.70 -0.46
C ARG A 35 -10.62 -24.38 0.33
N LEU A 36 -9.44 -24.63 -0.24
CA LEU A 36 -8.15 -24.32 0.40
C LEU A 36 -8.02 -22.81 0.66
N PHE A 37 -8.25 -21.96 -0.33
CA PHE A 37 -8.20 -20.51 -0.14
C PHE A 37 -9.26 -20.00 0.83
N LEU A 38 -10.47 -20.59 0.83
CA LEU A 38 -11.54 -20.21 1.76
C LEU A 38 -11.16 -20.51 3.21
N ILE A 39 -10.59 -21.70 3.48
CA ILE A 39 -10.12 -22.08 4.81
C ILE A 39 -8.98 -21.17 5.26
N ALA A 40 -8.01 -20.93 4.37
CA ALA A 40 -6.91 -20.01 4.63
C ALA A 40 -7.40 -18.59 4.93
N THR A 41 -8.43 -18.10 4.21
CA THR A 41 -9.05 -16.79 4.48
C THR A 41 -9.56 -16.71 5.92
N ILE A 42 -10.29 -17.72 6.40
CA ILE A 42 -10.85 -17.72 7.76
C ILE A 42 -9.73 -17.77 8.80
N ALA A 43 -8.74 -18.66 8.60
CA ALA A 43 -7.62 -18.82 9.52
C ALA A 43 -6.78 -17.55 9.63
N TRP A 44 -6.35 -16.98 8.49
CA TRP A 44 -5.56 -15.76 8.48
C TRP A 44 -6.36 -14.53 8.90
N GLY A 45 -7.68 -14.51 8.63
CA GLY A 45 -8.56 -13.44 9.11
C GLY A 45 -8.60 -13.37 10.63
N LEU A 46 -8.69 -14.53 11.30
CA LEU A 46 -8.61 -14.60 12.76
C LEU A 46 -7.23 -14.16 13.26
N ILE A 47 -6.15 -14.68 12.69
CA ILE A 47 -4.77 -14.32 13.09
C ILE A 47 -4.52 -12.84 12.90
N ALA A 48 -4.87 -12.28 11.75
CA ALA A 48 -4.66 -10.86 11.44
C ALA A 48 -5.41 -9.93 12.40
N THR A 49 -6.65 -10.26 12.75
CA THR A 49 -7.46 -9.43 13.65
C THR A 49 -7.02 -9.56 15.10
N VAL A 50 -6.59 -10.74 15.54
CA VAL A 50 -5.98 -10.92 16.88
C VAL A 50 -4.66 -10.15 16.97
N ALA A 51 -3.80 -10.21 15.93
CA ALA A 51 -2.58 -9.40 15.88
C ALA A 51 -2.89 -7.89 15.95
N GLY A 52 -3.93 -7.42 15.24
CA GLY A 52 -4.38 -6.03 15.30
C GLY A 52 -4.88 -5.62 16.68
N LEU A 53 -5.59 -6.50 17.36
CA LEU A 53 -6.05 -6.26 18.73
C LEU A 53 -4.86 -6.18 19.69
N LEU A 54 -3.86 -7.06 19.56
CA LEU A 54 -2.62 -7.00 20.32
C LEU A 54 -1.87 -5.67 20.07
N VAL A 55 -1.73 -5.25 18.82
CA VAL A 55 -1.14 -3.96 18.46
C VAL A 55 -1.89 -2.80 19.13
N ALA A 56 -3.23 -2.87 19.19
CA ALA A 56 -4.02 -1.85 19.87
C ALA A 56 -3.77 -1.83 21.39
N PHE A 57 -3.62 -2.98 22.04
CA PHE A 57 -3.24 -3.06 23.46
C PHE A 57 -1.84 -2.51 23.72
N LEU A 58 -0.85 -2.88 22.91
CA LEU A 58 0.53 -2.40 23.04
C LEU A 58 0.64 -0.88 22.92
N LEU A 59 -0.27 -0.23 22.19
CA LEU A 59 -0.30 1.22 22.09
C LEU A 59 -0.73 1.90 23.39
N VAL A 60 -1.70 1.34 24.12
CA VAL A 60 -2.21 1.92 25.39
C VAL A 60 -1.47 1.39 26.60
N MET A 61 -0.81 0.25 26.47
CA MET A 61 -0.07 -0.44 27.52
C MET A 61 1.32 -0.83 27.00
N PRO A 62 2.24 0.12 26.72
CA PRO A 62 3.54 -0.18 26.12
C PRO A 62 4.37 -1.14 26.99
N GLY A 63 4.19 -1.14 28.31
CA GLY A 63 4.84 -2.06 29.25
C GLY A 63 4.26 -3.48 29.27
N LEU A 64 3.28 -3.82 28.43
CA LEU A 64 2.66 -5.16 28.43
C LEU A 64 3.68 -6.31 28.23
N VAL A 65 4.78 -6.03 27.55
CA VAL A 65 5.83 -7.00 27.23
C VAL A 65 7.12 -6.83 28.06
N ASP A 66 7.18 -5.87 28.97
CA ASP A 66 8.42 -5.53 29.74
C ASP A 66 8.90 -6.68 30.67
N GLY A 67 8.04 -7.63 31.00
CA GLY A 67 8.38 -8.82 31.76
C GLY A 67 9.05 -9.93 30.96
N LEU A 68 9.17 -9.78 29.64
CA LEU A 68 9.81 -10.73 28.75
C LEU A 68 11.30 -10.41 28.61
N GLU A 69 12.09 -11.37 28.12
CA GLU A 69 13.47 -11.11 27.69
C GLU A 69 13.47 -9.96 26.68
N SER A 70 14.46 -9.07 26.77
CA SER A 70 14.50 -7.81 26.00
C SER A 70 14.40 -7.99 24.48
N GLN A 71 14.99 -9.04 23.94
CA GLN A 71 14.88 -9.37 22.50
C GLN A 71 13.48 -9.85 22.13
N VAL A 72 12.87 -10.70 22.94
CA VAL A 72 11.48 -11.17 22.73
C VAL A 72 10.51 -10.00 22.85
N ALA A 73 10.72 -9.12 23.83
CA ALA A 73 9.93 -7.89 23.99
C ALA A 73 10.02 -6.99 22.74
N SER A 74 11.22 -6.86 22.16
CA SER A 74 11.39 -6.07 20.92
C SER A 74 10.64 -6.67 19.72
N MET A 75 10.66 -8.00 19.56
CA MET A 75 9.91 -8.70 18.50
C MET A 75 8.40 -8.50 18.63
N LEU A 76 7.91 -8.36 19.86
CA LEU A 76 6.50 -8.14 20.17
C LEU A 76 6.15 -6.65 20.37
N SER A 77 7.08 -5.73 20.05
CA SER A 77 6.82 -4.30 20.16
C SER A 77 5.76 -3.83 19.17
N PHE A 78 5.04 -2.75 19.52
CA PHE A 78 4.08 -2.10 18.61
C PHE A 78 4.69 -1.81 17.26
N ALA A 79 5.92 -1.28 17.23
CA ALA A 79 6.58 -0.82 16.02
C ALA A 79 6.88 -1.97 15.04
N ARG A 80 7.25 -3.16 15.53
CA ARG A 80 7.52 -4.34 14.70
C ARG A 80 6.27 -5.13 14.37
N LEU A 81 5.27 -5.16 15.27
CA LEU A 81 4.00 -5.88 15.01
C LEU A 81 3.03 -5.10 14.13
N ARG A 82 3.13 -3.76 14.05
CA ARG A 82 2.24 -2.98 13.17
C ARG A 82 2.38 -3.38 11.70
N PRO A 83 3.58 -3.45 11.09
CA PRO A 83 3.75 -3.95 9.72
C PRO A 83 3.25 -5.38 9.55
N LEU A 84 3.49 -6.25 10.53
CA LEU A 84 2.98 -7.63 10.52
C LEU A 84 1.45 -7.66 10.45
N HIS A 85 0.77 -6.89 11.30
CA HIS A 85 -0.70 -6.79 11.28
C HIS A 85 -1.21 -6.28 9.93
N THR A 86 -0.60 -5.23 9.38
CA THR A 86 -0.98 -4.65 8.09
C THR A 86 -0.84 -5.66 6.96
N ASN A 87 0.31 -6.33 6.87
CA ASN A 87 0.56 -7.36 5.85
C ASN A 87 -0.38 -8.58 6.03
N ALA A 88 -0.63 -9.01 7.27
CA ALA A 88 -1.55 -10.11 7.55
C ALA A 88 -3.00 -9.77 7.14
N ALA A 89 -3.47 -8.55 7.43
CA ALA A 89 -4.81 -8.11 7.07
C ALA A 89 -4.99 -7.98 5.55
N ILE A 90 -4.01 -7.36 4.86
CA ILE A 90 -4.11 -7.10 3.43
C ILE A 90 -3.83 -8.37 2.62
N PHE A 91 -2.66 -8.97 2.81
CA PHE A 91 -2.16 -10.01 1.92
C PHE A 91 -2.51 -11.42 2.40
N ALA A 92 -2.53 -11.69 3.70
CA ALA A 92 -2.92 -13.02 4.18
C ALA A 92 -4.44 -13.18 4.21
N PHE A 93 -5.19 -12.32 4.89
CA PHE A 93 -6.66 -12.39 4.91
C PHE A 93 -7.26 -11.95 3.57
N GLY A 94 -7.03 -10.71 3.14
CA GLY A 94 -7.58 -10.14 1.91
C GLY A 94 -7.13 -10.90 0.67
N GLY A 95 -5.84 -11.26 0.56
CA GLY A 95 -5.30 -12.02 -0.56
C GLY A 95 -5.96 -13.38 -0.74
N ASN A 96 -6.04 -14.20 0.31
CA ASN A 96 -6.73 -15.50 0.24
C ASN A 96 -8.21 -15.35 -0.11
N ALA A 97 -8.90 -14.30 0.38
CA ALA A 97 -10.29 -14.00 0.02
C ALA A 97 -10.44 -13.69 -1.47
N ILE A 98 -9.56 -12.85 -2.01
CA ILE A 98 -9.52 -12.52 -3.44
C ILE A 98 -9.31 -13.79 -4.27
N PHE A 99 -8.35 -14.62 -3.89
CA PHE A 99 -8.06 -15.84 -4.65
C PHE A 99 -9.23 -16.83 -4.61
N ALA A 100 -9.87 -17.03 -3.45
CA ALA A 100 -11.09 -17.82 -3.38
C ALA A 100 -12.17 -17.32 -4.33
N ALA A 101 -12.39 -15.99 -4.36
CA ALA A 101 -13.34 -15.34 -5.25
C ALA A 101 -12.98 -15.52 -6.72
N VAL A 102 -11.72 -15.25 -7.08
CA VAL A 102 -11.23 -15.32 -8.47
C VAL A 102 -11.29 -16.73 -9.01
N TYR A 103 -10.76 -17.72 -8.27
CA TYR A 103 -10.79 -19.11 -8.71
C TYR A 103 -12.22 -19.65 -8.86
N TYR A 104 -13.12 -19.27 -7.94
CA TYR A 104 -14.53 -19.70 -8.03
C TYR A 104 -15.25 -19.06 -9.22
N SER A 105 -15.20 -17.75 -9.32
CA SER A 105 -15.98 -16.99 -10.29
C SER A 105 -15.44 -17.12 -11.72
N THR A 106 -14.11 -17.13 -11.90
CA THR A 106 -13.48 -17.24 -13.23
C THR A 106 -13.86 -18.54 -13.93
N GLN A 107 -13.77 -19.68 -13.24
CA GLN A 107 -14.16 -20.97 -13.82
C GLN A 107 -15.59 -20.93 -14.33
N ARG A 108 -16.50 -20.35 -13.55
CA ARG A 108 -17.94 -20.32 -13.88
C ARG A 108 -18.27 -19.28 -14.95
N LEU A 109 -17.61 -18.13 -14.93
CA LEU A 109 -17.77 -17.09 -15.96
C LEU A 109 -17.15 -17.51 -17.29
N CYS A 110 -16.03 -18.24 -17.25
CA CYS A 110 -15.38 -18.77 -18.43
C CYS A 110 -15.96 -20.10 -18.92
N LYS A 111 -16.83 -20.75 -18.14
CA LYS A 111 -17.39 -22.09 -18.40
C LYS A 111 -16.29 -23.11 -18.71
N CYS A 112 -15.22 -23.10 -17.90
CA CYS A 112 -14.09 -24.03 -18.00
C CYS A 112 -13.40 -24.20 -16.65
N ARG A 113 -12.67 -25.29 -16.50
CA ARG A 113 -11.72 -25.50 -15.41
C ARG A 113 -10.58 -24.49 -15.54
N MET A 114 -9.90 -24.14 -14.45
CA MET A 114 -8.64 -23.37 -14.52
C MET A 114 -7.66 -24.11 -15.45
N TRP A 115 -6.83 -23.33 -16.15
CA TRP A 115 -5.91 -23.87 -17.15
C TRP A 115 -4.97 -24.95 -16.59
N SER A 116 -4.48 -24.78 -15.36
CA SER A 116 -3.56 -25.71 -14.72
C SER A 116 -3.84 -25.83 -13.23
N ASP A 117 -4.18 -27.05 -12.80
CA ASP A 117 -4.33 -27.41 -11.39
C ASP A 117 -3.00 -27.32 -10.64
N LEU A 118 -1.88 -27.65 -11.33
CA LEU A 118 -0.54 -27.55 -10.74
C LEU A 118 -0.20 -26.10 -10.40
N LEU A 119 -0.43 -25.16 -11.33
CA LEU A 119 -0.20 -23.73 -11.06
C LEU A 119 -1.12 -23.23 -9.94
N GLY A 120 -2.36 -23.70 -9.87
CA GLY A 120 -3.27 -23.40 -8.76
C GLY A 120 -2.70 -23.81 -7.41
N ARG A 121 -2.16 -25.02 -7.31
CA ARG A 121 -1.54 -25.55 -6.08
C ARG A 121 -0.23 -24.83 -5.74
N LEU A 122 0.64 -24.58 -6.74
CA LEU A 122 1.87 -23.80 -6.55
C LEU A 122 1.57 -22.38 -6.08
N HIS A 123 0.52 -21.75 -6.63
CA HIS A 123 0.05 -20.45 -6.16
C HIS A 123 -0.40 -20.52 -4.69
N PHE A 124 -1.24 -21.48 -4.32
CA PHE A 124 -1.72 -21.60 -2.95
C PHE A 124 -0.55 -21.76 -1.96
N TRP A 125 0.28 -22.78 -2.14
CA TRP A 125 1.37 -23.06 -1.21
C TRP A 125 2.47 -21.99 -1.24
N GLY A 126 2.80 -21.46 -2.42
CA GLY A 126 3.74 -20.35 -2.56
C GLY A 126 3.28 -19.10 -1.80
N TRP A 127 1.97 -18.79 -1.88
CA TRP A 127 1.41 -17.66 -1.14
C TRP A 127 1.42 -17.89 0.37
N GLN A 128 1.07 -19.11 0.85
CA GLN A 128 1.18 -19.43 2.28
C GLN A 128 2.62 -19.34 2.77
N LEU A 129 3.60 -19.80 1.98
CA LEU A 129 5.03 -19.68 2.32
C LEU A 129 5.46 -18.21 2.45
N ILE A 130 5.03 -17.34 1.54
CA ILE A 130 5.29 -15.89 1.61
C ILE A 130 4.70 -15.30 2.91
N ILE A 131 3.47 -15.66 3.26
CA ILE A 131 2.84 -15.17 4.49
C ILE A 131 3.64 -15.60 5.74
N VAL A 132 4.07 -16.85 5.79
CA VAL A 132 4.89 -17.36 6.90
C VAL A 132 6.25 -16.66 6.94
N ALA A 133 6.88 -16.45 5.79
CA ALA A 133 8.15 -15.70 5.72
C ALA A 133 7.99 -14.27 6.25
N ALA A 134 6.91 -13.57 5.89
CA ALA A 134 6.59 -12.25 6.43
C ALA A 134 6.34 -12.29 7.96
N ALA A 135 5.63 -13.32 8.44
CA ALA A 135 5.36 -13.50 9.87
C ALA A 135 6.63 -13.74 10.71
N VAL A 136 7.69 -14.24 10.10
CA VAL A 136 9.00 -14.42 10.74
C VAL A 136 9.87 -13.17 10.59
N THR A 137 9.98 -12.61 9.40
CA THR A 137 10.95 -11.55 9.11
C THR A 137 10.57 -10.20 9.72
N LEU A 138 9.29 -9.81 9.71
CA LEU A 138 8.86 -8.52 10.24
C LEU A 138 9.09 -8.37 11.76
N PRO A 139 8.73 -9.34 12.63
CA PRO A 139 9.07 -9.26 14.05
C PRO A 139 10.58 -9.26 14.32
N LEU A 140 11.38 -9.87 13.45
CA LEU A 140 12.84 -9.84 13.54
C LEU A 140 13.45 -8.49 13.09
N GLY A 141 12.64 -7.55 12.60
CA GLY A 141 13.12 -6.26 12.11
C GLY A 141 13.75 -6.34 10.71
N ILE A 142 13.53 -7.42 9.98
CA ILE A 142 13.97 -7.58 8.58
C ILE A 142 12.92 -6.97 7.67
N THR A 143 13.16 -5.71 7.29
CA THR A 143 12.18 -4.88 6.57
C THR A 143 12.84 -3.78 5.75
N GLN A 144 12.19 -3.40 4.64
CA GLN A 144 12.56 -2.22 3.83
C GLN A 144 11.93 -0.92 4.35
N SER A 145 11.00 -0.95 5.30
CA SER A 145 10.22 0.21 5.79
C SER A 145 9.30 0.90 4.78
N LYS A 146 9.14 0.38 3.57
CA LYS A 146 8.19 0.93 2.60
C LYS A 146 6.78 0.51 2.96
N GLU A 147 5.87 1.44 3.19
CA GLU A 147 4.51 1.14 3.62
C GLU A 147 3.76 0.28 2.58
N TYR A 148 3.16 -0.82 3.02
CA TYR A 148 2.55 -1.91 2.21
C TYR A 148 3.53 -2.69 1.31
N ALA A 149 4.84 -2.46 1.44
CA ALA A 149 5.90 -3.16 0.75
C ALA A 149 7.13 -3.31 1.66
N GLU A 150 6.88 -3.69 2.92
CA GLU A 150 7.89 -3.75 3.96
C GLU A 150 8.85 -4.93 3.81
N LEU A 151 8.53 -5.94 2.99
CA LEU A 151 9.29 -7.18 2.88
C LEU A 151 10.62 -6.96 2.14
N GLU A 152 11.64 -7.72 2.49
CA GLU A 152 12.94 -7.65 1.82
C GLU A 152 12.97 -8.41 0.50
N TRP A 153 13.88 -8.04 -0.38
CA TRP A 153 13.99 -8.44 -1.78
C TRP A 153 13.84 -9.94 -2.09
N PRO A 154 14.29 -10.91 -1.26
CA PRO A 154 14.07 -12.33 -1.59
C PRO A 154 12.59 -12.71 -1.55
N ILE A 155 11.83 -12.12 -0.62
CA ILE A 155 10.40 -12.36 -0.49
C ILE A 155 9.66 -11.62 -1.61
N ASP A 156 10.06 -10.39 -1.95
CA ASP A 156 9.50 -9.63 -3.07
C ASP A 156 9.65 -10.36 -4.40
N LEU A 157 10.81 -11.00 -4.63
CA LEU A 157 11.02 -11.85 -5.80
C LEU A 157 10.08 -13.06 -5.79
N ALA A 158 9.89 -13.70 -4.64
CA ALA A 158 8.94 -14.80 -4.50
C ALA A 158 7.50 -14.34 -4.78
N ILE A 159 7.12 -13.15 -4.30
CA ILE A 159 5.81 -12.54 -4.59
C ILE A 159 5.65 -12.35 -6.11
N ALA A 160 6.64 -11.79 -6.80
CA ALA A 160 6.58 -11.57 -8.24
C ALA A 160 6.38 -12.90 -9.01
N VAL A 161 7.09 -13.96 -8.64
CA VAL A 161 6.96 -15.29 -9.26
C VAL A 161 5.57 -15.90 -8.99
N VAL A 162 5.12 -15.88 -7.74
CA VAL A 162 3.85 -16.50 -7.35
C VAL A 162 2.67 -15.71 -7.92
N TRP A 163 2.73 -14.38 -7.85
CA TRP A 163 1.65 -13.51 -8.35
C TRP A 163 1.54 -13.55 -9.87
N LEU A 164 2.62 -13.23 -10.59
CA LEU A 164 2.58 -13.15 -12.05
C LEU A 164 2.66 -14.53 -12.71
N GLY A 165 3.60 -15.37 -12.25
CA GLY A 165 3.86 -16.68 -12.87
C GLY A 165 2.75 -17.67 -12.60
N PHE A 166 2.43 -17.92 -11.32
CA PHE A 166 1.48 -18.97 -10.97
C PHE A 166 0.03 -18.49 -11.03
N PHE A 167 -0.29 -17.38 -10.41
CA PHE A 167 -1.66 -16.87 -10.40
C PHE A 167 -2.03 -16.19 -11.71
N GLY A 168 -1.29 -15.17 -12.13
CA GLY A 168 -1.56 -14.40 -13.35
C GLY A 168 -1.51 -15.26 -14.60
N GLY A 169 -0.49 -16.12 -14.74
CA GLY A 169 -0.36 -17.05 -15.85
C GLY A 169 -1.55 -18.01 -15.93
N ASN A 170 -1.93 -18.64 -14.82
CA ASN A 170 -3.09 -19.55 -14.76
C ASN A 170 -4.38 -18.84 -15.12
N PHE A 171 -4.61 -17.64 -14.60
CA PHE A 171 -5.80 -16.84 -14.89
C PHE A 171 -5.88 -16.43 -16.37
N LEU A 172 -4.82 -15.84 -16.93
CA LEU A 172 -4.81 -15.39 -18.33
C LEU A 172 -4.96 -16.53 -19.32
N MET A 173 -4.33 -17.69 -19.05
CA MET A 173 -4.51 -18.89 -19.87
C MET A 173 -5.91 -19.48 -19.73
N THR A 174 -6.56 -19.33 -18.58
CA THR A 174 -7.98 -19.71 -18.42
C THR A 174 -8.89 -18.81 -19.26
N LEU A 175 -8.63 -17.48 -19.27
CA LEU A 175 -9.34 -16.56 -20.16
C LEU A 175 -9.15 -16.92 -21.65
N TRP A 176 -7.95 -17.36 -22.01
CA TRP A 176 -7.68 -17.81 -23.38
C TRP A 176 -8.48 -19.06 -23.75
N ASN A 177 -8.63 -20.00 -22.82
CA ASN A 177 -9.33 -21.27 -23.01
C ASN A 177 -10.83 -21.22 -22.67
N ARG A 178 -11.37 -20.02 -22.38
CA ARG A 178 -12.78 -19.84 -22.03
C ARG A 178 -13.72 -20.35 -23.12
N ARG A 179 -14.91 -20.77 -22.71
CA ARG A 179 -16.01 -21.19 -23.61
C ARG A 179 -17.14 -20.14 -23.69
N GLU A 180 -17.03 -19.02 -22.94
CA GLU A 180 -17.93 -17.87 -23.04
C GLU A 180 -17.30 -16.77 -23.91
N ARG A 181 -18.06 -16.20 -24.86
CA ARG A 181 -17.54 -15.20 -25.81
C ARG A 181 -17.15 -13.88 -25.12
N HIS A 182 -18.04 -13.36 -24.33
CA HIS A 182 -17.88 -12.06 -23.69
C HIS A 182 -17.38 -12.21 -22.25
N MET A 183 -16.34 -11.46 -21.93
CA MET A 183 -15.89 -11.36 -20.56
C MET A 183 -16.88 -10.53 -19.74
N TYR A 184 -17.33 -11.09 -18.64
CA TYR A 184 -18.20 -10.39 -17.71
C TYR A 184 -17.40 -9.38 -16.86
N VAL A 185 -18.07 -8.34 -16.35
CA VAL A 185 -17.49 -7.23 -15.58
C VAL A 185 -16.49 -7.67 -14.51
N ALA A 186 -16.77 -8.73 -13.74
CA ALA A 186 -15.85 -9.24 -12.73
C ALA A 186 -14.47 -9.59 -13.31
N LEU A 187 -14.41 -10.18 -14.51
CA LEU A 187 -13.16 -10.55 -15.17
C LEU A 187 -12.35 -9.32 -15.58
N TRP A 188 -12.98 -8.19 -15.93
CA TRP A 188 -12.26 -6.95 -16.24
C TRP A 188 -11.51 -6.45 -15.03
N PHE A 189 -12.19 -6.41 -13.87
CA PHE A 189 -11.57 -5.99 -12.61
C PHE A 189 -10.43 -6.92 -12.18
N TYR A 190 -10.56 -8.23 -12.41
CA TYR A 190 -9.48 -9.18 -12.12
C TYR A 190 -8.27 -8.98 -13.06
N ILE A 191 -8.49 -8.69 -14.33
CA ILE A 191 -7.42 -8.32 -15.27
C ILE A 191 -6.69 -7.08 -14.76
N ALA A 192 -7.44 -6.01 -14.43
CA ALA A 192 -6.86 -4.77 -13.92
C ALA A 192 -6.06 -5.01 -12.63
N THR A 193 -6.57 -5.83 -11.71
CA THR A 193 -5.87 -6.24 -10.50
C THR A 193 -4.52 -6.88 -10.79
N ILE A 194 -4.51 -7.93 -11.62
CA ILE A 194 -3.30 -8.72 -11.89
C ILE A 194 -2.24 -7.86 -12.56
N VAL A 195 -2.62 -7.13 -13.60
CA VAL A 195 -1.70 -6.31 -14.38
C VAL A 195 -1.12 -5.18 -13.54
N THR A 196 -1.98 -4.42 -12.87
CA THR A 196 -1.55 -3.23 -12.15
C THR A 196 -0.69 -3.58 -10.94
N VAL A 197 -1.10 -4.57 -10.14
CA VAL A 197 -0.28 -5.01 -8.98
C VAL A 197 1.08 -5.54 -9.43
N THR A 198 1.16 -6.21 -10.58
CA THR A 198 2.45 -6.64 -11.16
C THR A 198 3.35 -5.45 -11.45
N VAL A 199 2.83 -4.43 -12.14
CA VAL A 199 3.61 -3.22 -12.48
C VAL A 199 4.03 -2.49 -11.20
N LEU A 200 3.11 -2.28 -10.27
CA LEU A 200 3.37 -1.60 -9.00
C LEU A 200 4.46 -2.30 -8.19
N HIS A 201 4.33 -3.61 -8.00
CA HIS A 201 5.25 -4.40 -7.18
C HIS A 201 6.66 -4.41 -7.76
N ILE A 202 6.81 -4.64 -9.08
CA ILE A 202 8.11 -4.68 -9.72
C ILE A 202 8.82 -3.33 -9.60
N PHE A 203 8.17 -2.23 -9.96
CA PHE A 203 8.84 -0.93 -10.00
C PHE A 203 9.07 -0.30 -8.61
N ASN A 204 8.18 -0.53 -7.62
CA ASN A 204 8.40 -0.02 -6.27
C ASN A 204 9.54 -0.73 -5.53
N ASN A 205 9.74 -2.03 -5.81
CA ASN A 205 10.67 -2.88 -5.06
C ASN A 205 12.00 -3.08 -5.77
N LEU A 206 12.39 -2.14 -6.64
CA LEU A 206 13.73 -2.11 -7.22
C LEU A 206 14.74 -1.66 -6.16
N VAL A 207 15.65 -2.55 -5.81
CA VAL A 207 16.63 -2.36 -4.73
C VAL A 207 18.00 -2.90 -5.09
N VAL A 208 19.02 -2.42 -4.37
CA VAL A 208 20.37 -2.99 -4.37
C VAL A 208 20.55 -3.84 -3.10
N PRO A 209 20.72 -5.16 -3.22
CA PRO A 209 20.94 -6.04 -2.08
C PRO A 209 22.28 -5.76 -1.38
N ILE A 210 22.26 -5.72 -0.05
CA ILE A 210 23.46 -5.70 0.82
C ILE A 210 23.68 -7.11 1.40
N GLY A 211 22.60 -7.83 1.63
CA GLY A 211 22.53 -9.19 2.12
C GLY A 211 21.13 -9.75 1.96
N LEU A 212 20.86 -10.97 2.43
CA LEU A 212 19.55 -11.61 2.29
C LEU A 212 18.45 -10.86 3.06
N GLY A 213 18.80 -10.22 4.16
CA GLY A 213 17.84 -9.50 5.03
C GLY A 213 17.99 -7.98 4.98
N LYS A 214 18.70 -7.42 3.99
CA LYS A 214 18.89 -5.98 3.86
C LYS A 214 19.16 -5.55 2.43
N SER A 215 18.50 -4.48 2.01
CA SER A 215 18.70 -3.83 0.72
C SER A 215 18.46 -2.32 0.82
N TYR A 216 18.92 -1.57 -0.18
CA TYR A 216 18.63 -0.14 -0.33
C TYR A 216 17.83 0.12 -1.60
N SER A 217 16.81 1.00 -1.49
CA SER A 217 16.03 1.46 -2.63
C SER A 217 16.91 2.12 -3.69
N ILE A 218 16.64 1.88 -4.98
CA ILE A 218 17.28 2.64 -6.04
C ILE A 218 16.83 4.09 -6.07
N TYR A 219 15.67 4.38 -5.51
CA TYR A 219 15.11 5.72 -5.39
C TYR A 219 15.57 6.40 -4.10
N ALA A 220 15.64 7.73 -4.08
CA ALA A 220 16.10 8.50 -2.94
C ALA A 220 15.15 9.67 -2.61
N GLY A 221 15.09 10.02 -1.34
CA GLY A 221 14.38 11.21 -0.86
C GLY A 221 12.95 11.31 -1.37
N VAL A 222 12.57 12.50 -1.86
CA VAL A 222 11.20 12.74 -2.31
C VAL A 222 10.80 11.97 -3.58
N GLN A 223 11.78 11.52 -4.38
CA GLN A 223 11.50 10.59 -5.49
C GLN A 223 11.07 9.22 -4.96
N ASP A 224 11.74 8.74 -3.92
CA ASP A 224 11.35 7.50 -3.25
C ASP A 224 9.97 7.64 -2.58
N ALA A 225 9.67 8.78 -1.95
CA ALA A 225 8.36 9.05 -1.37
C ALA A 225 7.25 9.01 -2.43
N LEU A 226 7.47 9.59 -3.61
CA LEU A 226 6.53 9.52 -4.73
C LEU A 226 6.33 8.07 -5.18
N MET A 227 7.41 7.30 -5.37
CA MET A 227 7.33 5.90 -5.77
C MET A 227 6.62 5.04 -4.73
N GLN A 228 6.88 5.26 -3.44
CA GLN A 228 6.18 4.56 -2.36
C GLN A 228 4.67 4.84 -2.37
N TRP A 229 4.23 6.07 -2.66
CA TRP A 229 2.80 6.39 -2.67
C TRP A 229 2.12 6.22 -4.02
N TRP A 230 2.86 6.28 -5.14
CA TRP A 230 2.39 5.69 -6.38
C TRP A 230 2.08 4.21 -6.19
N TYR A 231 2.94 3.46 -5.48
CA TYR A 231 2.65 2.08 -5.09
C TYR A 231 1.54 2.00 -4.03
N GLY A 232 1.70 2.64 -2.87
CA GLY A 232 0.84 2.44 -1.71
C GLY A 232 -0.63 2.78 -1.97
N HIS A 233 -0.89 3.94 -2.60
CA HIS A 233 -2.25 4.33 -3.00
C HIS A 233 -2.83 3.35 -4.03
N ASN A 234 -2.05 2.96 -5.03
CA ASN A 234 -2.52 2.07 -6.07
C ASN A 234 -2.59 0.60 -5.61
N ALA A 235 -1.82 0.18 -4.62
CA ALA A 235 -1.97 -1.13 -3.99
C ALA A 235 -3.34 -1.24 -3.30
N VAL A 236 -3.78 -0.24 -2.53
CA VAL A 236 -5.13 -0.26 -1.95
C VAL A 236 -6.22 -0.17 -3.04
N ALA A 237 -5.94 0.49 -4.17
CA ALA A 237 -6.83 0.53 -5.31
C ALA A 237 -6.97 -0.82 -6.01
N PHE A 238 -5.85 -1.44 -6.38
CA PHE A 238 -5.84 -2.61 -7.26
C PHE A 238 -5.67 -3.95 -6.54
N PHE A 239 -5.42 -3.94 -5.25
CA PHE A 239 -5.47 -5.14 -4.41
C PHE A 239 -6.67 -5.16 -3.46
N LEU A 240 -7.09 -4.01 -2.88
CA LEU A 240 -8.21 -3.95 -1.94
C LEU A 240 -9.51 -3.40 -2.55
N THR A 241 -9.50 -2.79 -3.74
CA THR A 241 -10.73 -2.26 -4.35
C THR A 241 -11.11 -3.03 -5.60
N THR A 242 -10.27 -3.11 -6.64
CA THR A 242 -10.69 -3.71 -7.91
C THR A 242 -11.08 -5.20 -7.81
N PRO A 243 -10.38 -6.08 -7.09
CA PRO A 243 -10.80 -7.48 -7.00
C PRO A 243 -12.06 -7.64 -6.15
N PHE A 244 -12.27 -6.79 -5.14
CA PHE A 244 -13.50 -6.79 -4.35
C PHE A 244 -14.70 -6.25 -5.14
N LEU A 245 -14.48 -5.34 -6.08
CA LEU A 245 -15.48 -4.95 -7.06
C LEU A 245 -15.83 -6.12 -7.99
N GLY A 246 -14.83 -6.86 -8.44
CA GLY A 246 -15.06 -8.11 -9.17
C GLY A 246 -15.88 -9.11 -8.37
N LEU A 247 -15.59 -9.26 -7.07
CA LEU A 247 -16.37 -10.07 -6.13
C LEU A 247 -17.80 -9.55 -6.01
N MET A 248 -17.97 -8.24 -5.82
CA MET A 248 -19.29 -7.61 -5.77
C MET A 248 -20.12 -7.91 -7.04
N TYR A 249 -19.56 -7.68 -8.21
CA TYR A 249 -20.23 -7.90 -9.48
C TYR A 249 -20.60 -9.37 -9.73
N TYR A 250 -19.91 -10.32 -9.09
CA TYR A 250 -20.26 -11.73 -9.22
C TYR A 250 -21.22 -12.21 -8.13
N PHE A 251 -20.89 -12.00 -6.85
CA PHE A 251 -21.61 -12.65 -5.75
C PHE A 251 -22.89 -11.92 -5.37
N LEU A 252 -22.94 -10.59 -5.40
CA LEU A 252 -24.15 -9.85 -5.05
C LEU A 252 -25.32 -10.14 -6.01
N PRO A 253 -25.16 -10.11 -7.33
CA PRO A 253 -26.23 -10.49 -8.24
C PRO A 253 -26.71 -11.94 -8.05
N LYS A 254 -25.77 -12.85 -7.74
CA LYS A 254 -26.08 -14.25 -7.47
C LYS A 254 -26.85 -14.44 -6.17
N ALA A 255 -26.46 -13.75 -5.10
CA ALA A 255 -27.15 -13.80 -3.81
C ALA A 255 -28.53 -13.13 -3.85
N ALA A 256 -28.65 -12.03 -4.58
CA ALA A 256 -29.91 -11.32 -4.77
C ALA A 256 -30.85 -12.00 -5.78
N GLU A 257 -30.33 -12.91 -6.63
CA GLU A 257 -31.02 -13.48 -7.79
C GLU A 257 -31.52 -12.41 -8.75
N ARG A 258 -30.68 -11.42 -9.01
CA ARG A 258 -30.98 -10.27 -9.87
C ARG A 258 -29.80 -10.01 -10.81
N PRO A 259 -30.05 -9.54 -12.05
CA PRO A 259 -28.95 -9.05 -12.90
C PRO A 259 -28.38 -7.76 -12.33
N VAL A 260 -27.14 -7.45 -12.70
CA VAL A 260 -26.53 -6.13 -12.43
C VAL A 260 -27.45 -5.02 -12.94
N PHE A 261 -27.68 -4.00 -12.14
CA PHE A 261 -28.62 -2.92 -12.43
C PHE A 261 -28.31 -2.20 -13.76
N SER A 262 -27.05 -1.81 -13.98
CA SER A 262 -26.65 -1.11 -15.19
C SER A 262 -25.29 -1.59 -15.71
N TYR A 263 -25.32 -2.25 -16.87
CA TYR A 263 -24.11 -2.65 -17.57
C TYR A 263 -23.31 -1.45 -18.09
N LYS A 264 -24.01 -0.41 -18.57
CA LYS A 264 -23.37 0.85 -19.01
C LYS A 264 -22.60 1.53 -17.89
N LEU A 265 -23.19 1.58 -16.68
CA LEU A 265 -22.55 2.14 -15.51
C LEU A 265 -21.33 1.31 -15.10
N SER A 266 -21.35 -0.01 -15.28
CA SER A 266 -20.19 -0.88 -15.04
C SER A 266 -19.02 -0.55 -15.97
N ILE A 267 -19.27 -0.23 -17.24
CA ILE A 267 -18.25 0.16 -18.21
C ILE A 267 -17.61 1.49 -17.80
N ILE A 268 -18.43 2.49 -17.48
CA ILE A 268 -17.96 3.80 -17.02
C ILE A 268 -17.15 3.64 -15.74
N HIS A 269 -17.67 2.92 -14.76
CA HIS A 269 -17.02 2.63 -13.50
C HIS A 269 -15.61 2.00 -13.72
N PHE A 270 -15.52 0.97 -14.56
CA PHE A 270 -14.27 0.27 -14.81
C PHE A 270 -13.19 1.18 -15.41
N TRP A 271 -13.47 1.78 -16.57
CA TRP A 271 -12.46 2.54 -17.31
C TRP A 271 -12.04 3.84 -16.60
N SER A 272 -13.01 4.57 -16.03
CA SER A 272 -12.70 5.78 -15.30
C SER A 272 -11.93 5.46 -14.01
N LEU A 273 -12.31 4.43 -13.28
CA LEU A 273 -11.61 4.05 -12.06
C LEU A 273 -10.16 3.61 -12.36
N VAL A 274 -9.96 2.70 -13.31
CA VAL A 274 -8.62 2.17 -13.65
C VAL A 274 -7.66 3.28 -14.08
N PHE A 275 -8.13 4.27 -14.83
CA PHE A 275 -7.27 5.36 -15.30
C PHE A 275 -7.06 6.44 -14.23
N ILE A 276 -8.13 6.91 -13.59
CA ILE A 276 -8.08 8.04 -12.65
C ILE A 276 -7.35 7.67 -11.36
N TYR A 277 -7.49 6.43 -10.90
CA TYR A 277 -6.91 5.98 -9.62
C TYR A 277 -5.39 6.13 -9.58
N ILE A 278 -4.73 5.84 -10.69
CA ILE A 278 -3.25 5.85 -10.78
C ILE A 278 -2.67 7.21 -10.37
N TRP A 279 -3.32 8.32 -10.72
CA TRP A 279 -2.85 9.69 -10.49
C TRP A 279 -3.01 10.19 -9.05
N ALA A 280 -3.75 9.50 -8.22
CA ALA A 280 -4.17 10.03 -6.93
C ALA A 280 -3.12 9.86 -5.81
N GLY A 281 -2.08 9.04 -6.02
CA GLY A 281 -1.05 8.72 -5.03
C GLY A 281 -0.42 9.92 -4.30
N PRO A 282 -0.03 11.00 -4.99
CA PRO A 282 0.60 12.17 -4.36
C PRO A 282 -0.24 12.89 -3.32
N HIS A 283 -1.55 12.64 -3.21
CA HIS A 283 -2.35 13.23 -2.14
C HIS A 283 -1.93 12.78 -0.74
N HIS A 284 -1.24 11.65 -0.61
CA HIS A 284 -0.64 11.21 0.65
C HIS A 284 0.58 12.03 1.07
N LEU A 285 1.08 12.89 0.18
CA LEU A 285 2.29 13.68 0.36
C LEU A 285 2.01 15.20 0.37
N HIS A 286 0.78 15.60 0.68
CA HIS A 286 0.45 17.02 0.84
C HIS A 286 1.27 17.66 1.96
N TYR A 287 1.73 18.87 1.71
CA TYR A 287 2.57 19.64 2.64
C TYR A 287 3.90 18.98 3.00
N THR A 288 4.32 17.97 2.24
CA THR A 288 5.68 17.43 2.33
C THR A 288 6.60 18.20 1.39
N ALA A 289 7.85 17.76 1.29
CA ALA A 289 8.80 18.33 0.35
C ALA A 289 8.56 17.88 -1.11
N LEU A 290 7.46 17.20 -1.42
CA LEU A 290 7.05 16.87 -2.79
C LEU A 290 6.71 18.15 -3.56
N PRO A 291 7.08 18.26 -4.85
CA PRO A 291 6.71 19.41 -5.68
C PRO A 291 5.21 19.65 -5.72
N GLU A 292 4.81 20.92 -5.68
CA GLU A 292 3.41 21.33 -5.54
C GLU A 292 2.53 20.88 -6.71
N TRP A 293 3.08 20.78 -7.93
CA TRP A 293 2.33 20.28 -9.09
C TRP A 293 1.86 18.84 -8.90
N ALA A 294 2.73 17.95 -8.36
CA ALA A 294 2.38 16.55 -8.11
C ALA A 294 1.32 16.44 -7.01
N SER A 295 1.49 17.18 -5.93
CA SER A 295 0.52 17.31 -4.84
C SER A 295 -0.85 17.77 -5.34
N THR A 296 -0.90 18.78 -6.20
CA THR A 296 -2.14 19.33 -6.78
C THR A 296 -2.82 18.35 -7.72
N PHE A 297 -2.06 17.62 -8.54
CA PHE A 297 -2.63 16.55 -9.37
C PHE A 297 -3.20 15.43 -8.49
N GLY A 298 -2.49 15.00 -7.45
CA GLY A 298 -3.00 14.03 -6.50
C GLY A 298 -4.36 14.43 -5.91
N MET A 299 -4.55 15.68 -5.52
CA MET A 299 -5.83 16.21 -5.05
C MET A 299 -6.90 16.17 -6.14
N LEU A 300 -6.60 16.71 -7.33
CA LEU A 300 -7.56 16.83 -8.42
C LEU A 300 -8.11 15.45 -8.82
N PHE A 301 -7.22 14.50 -9.08
CA PHE A 301 -7.63 13.16 -9.49
C PHE A 301 -8.32 12.39 -8.37
N SER A 302 -7.96 12.64 -7.10
CA SER A 302 -8.68 12.07 -5.96
C SER A 302 -10.12 12.56 -5.87
N VAL A 303 -10.37 13.84 -6.08
CA VAL A 303 -11.74 14.38 -6.13
C VAL A 303 -12.52 13.80 -7.32
N MET A 304 -11.86 13.62 -8.47
CA MET A 304 -12.49 12.98 -9.64
C MET A 304 -12.86 11.52 -9.40
N LEU A 305 -12.14 10.79 -8.52
CA LEU A 305 -12.45 9.40 -8.15
C LEU A 305 -13.80 9.22 -7.47
N TRP A 306 -14.37 10.28 -6.95
CA TRP A 306 -15.69 10.22 -6.32
C TRP A 306 -16.75 9.69 -7.28
N MET A 307 -16.72 10.18 -8.52
CA MET A 307 -17.70 9.81 -9.54
C MET A 307 -17.70 8.30 -9.86
N PRO A 308 -16.58 7.66 -10.24
CA PRO A 308 -16.61 6.23 -10.55
C PRO A 308 -16.89 5.37 -9.32
N SER A 309 -16.34 5.72 -8.16
CA SER A 309 -16.54 4.93 -6.93
C SER A 309 -17.99 4.91 -6.49
N TRP A 310 -18.65 6.06 -6.46
CA TRP A 310 -20.07 6.13 -6.14
C TRP A 310 -20.93 5.53 -7.23
N GLY A 311 -20.52 5.63 -8.49
CA GLY A 311 -21.16 4.92 -9.60
C GLY A 311 -21.18 3.40 -9.35
N GLY A 312 -20.07 2.84 -8.88
CA GLY A 312 -19.98 1.43 -8.48
C GLY A 312 -20.86 1.07 -7.28
N MET A 313 -20.84 1.88 -6.22
CA MET A 313 -21.72 1.70 -5.05
C MET A 313 -23.19 1.73 -5.44
N ILE A 314 -23.62 2.74 -6.19
CA ILE A 314 -25.01 2.90 -6.64
C ILE A 314 -25.43 1.71 -7.51
N ASN A 315 -24.56 1.27 -8.43
CA ASN A 315 -24.86 0.12 -9.29
C ASN A 315 -25.05 -1.17 -8.46
N GLY A 316 -24.22 -1.36 -7.44
CA GLY A 316 -24.33 -2.49 -6.51
C GLY A 316 -25.63 -2.42 -5.70
N LEU A 317 -25.93 -1.31 -5.04
CA LEU A 317 -27.14 -1.16 -4.22
C LEU A 317 -28.42 -1.26 -5.05
N LEU A 318 -28.45 -0.66 -6.26
CA LEU A 318 -29.60 -0.75 -7.15
C LEU A 318 -29.79 -2.14 -7.78
N THR A 319 -28.76 -3.00 -7.76
CA THR A 319 -28.91 -4.43 -8.11
C THR A 319 -29.90 -5.14 -7.17
N LEU A 320 -30.08 -4.63 -5.95
CA LEU A 320 -31.09 -5.13 -5.00
C LEU A 320 -32.51 -4.62 -5.27
N ARG A 321 -32.74 -3.80 -6.30
CA ARG A 321 -34.08 -3.30 -6.65
C ARG A 321 -35.05 -4.48 -6.87
N GLY A 322 -36.12 -4.51 -6.11
CA GLY A 322 -37.10 -5.61 -6.10
C GLY A 322 -36.66 -6.86 -5.32
N ALA A 323 -35.54 -6.80 -4.56
CA ALA A 323 -35.09 -7.86 -3.68
C ALA A 323 -34.76 -7.36 -2.25
N TRP A 324 -35.14 -6.13 -1.89
CA TRP A 324 -34.87 -5.55 -0.57
C TRP A 324 -35.51 -6.33 0.58
N ASN A 325 -36.67 -6.98 0.33
CA ASN A 325 -37.29 -7.88 1.30
C ASN A 325 -36.41 -9.07 1.66
N LYS A 326 -35.54 -9.53 0.76
CA LYS A 326 -34.58 -10.61 1.05
C LYS A 326 -33.48 -10.17 2.00
N VAL A 327 -33.10 -8.89 2.04
CA VAL A 327 -32.07 -8.35 2.93
C VAL A 327 -32.44 -8.55 4.39
N THR A 328 -33.72 -8.48 4.74
CA THR A 328 -34.17 -8.67 6.12
C THR A 328 -34.00 -10.12 6.62
N SER A 329 -34.07 -11.11 5.73
CA SER A 329 -34.06 -12.54 6.07
C SER A 329 -32.75 -13.25 5.75
N GLU A 330 -31.89 -12.69 4.88
CA GLU A 330 -30.65 -13.34 4.42
C GLU A 330 -29.41 -12.58 4.91
N PRO A 331 -28.66 -13.13 5.88
CA PRO A 331 -27.47 -12.48 6.44
C PRO A 331 -26.43 -12.11 5.37
N VAL A 332 -26.26 -12.94 4.33
CA VAL A 332 -25.35 -12.71 3.22
C VAL A 332 -25.60 -11.35 2.56
N LEU A 333 -26.88 -11.02 2.31
CA LEU A 333 -27.23 -9.73 1.69
C LEU A 333 -27.01 -8.55 2.65
N LYS A 334 -27.18 -8.74 3.96
CA LYS A 334 -26.87 -7.71 4.95
C LYS A 334 -25.39 -7.35 4.92
N PHE A 335 -24.50 -8.36 4.89
CA PHE A 335 -23.06 -8.14 4.74
C PHE A 335 -22.73 -7.36 3.47
N TYR A 336 -23.36 -7.68 2.34
CA TYR A 336 -23.11 -6.97 1.09
C TYR A 336 -23.62 -5.54 1.11
N VAL A 337 -24.81 -5.27 1.67
CA VAL A 337 -25.36 -3.92 1.78
C VAL A 337 -24.47 -3.03 2.64
N VAL A 338 -24.09 -3.51 3.82
CA VAL A 338 -23.22 -2.75 4.73
C VAL A 338 -21.81 -2.61 4.14
N GLY A 339 -21.26 -3.66 3.54
CA GLY A 339 -19.99 -3.58 2.81
C GLY A 339 -19.99 -2.51 1.72
N LEU A 340 -21.03 -2.46 0.88
CA LEU A 340 -21.20 -1.43 -0.15
C LEU A 340 -21.37 -0.02 0.45
N THR A 341 -22.05 0.11 1.58
CA THR A 341 -22.18 1.39 2.28
C THR A 341 -20.81 1.88 2.77
N PHE A 342 -20.01 0.99 3.35
CA PHE A 342 -18.63 1.31 3.73
C PHE A 342 -17.73 1.61 2.55
N TYR A 343 -17.93 0.94 1.39
CA TYR A 343 -17.25 1.31 0.16
C TYR A 343 -17.56 2.76 -0.23
N GLY A 344 -18.84 3.13 -0.23
CA GLY A 344 -19.26 4.51 -0.50
C GLY A 344 -18.70 5.52 0.50
N MET A 345 -18.70 5.20 1.81
CA MET A 345 -18.10 6.03 2.85
C MET A 345 -16.60 6.23 2.64
N SER A 346 -15.84 5.13 2.51
CA SER A 346 -14.39 5.18 2.38
C SER A 346 -13.96 5.92 1.11
N THR A 347 -14.69 5.73 0.00
CA THR A 347 -14.42 6.41 -1.28
C THR A 347 -15.00 7.82 -1.37
N PHE A 348 -15.82 8.25 -0.42
CA PHE A 348 -16.13 9.65 -0.17
C PHE A 348 -15.02 10.31 0.65
N GLU A 349 -14.60 9.65 1.71
CA GLU A 349 -13.65 10.18 2.68
C GLU A 349 -12.24 10.29 2.10
N GLY A 350 -11.77 9.33 1.28
CA GLY A 350 -10.47 9.41 0.59
C GLY A 350 -10.30 10.73 -0.18
N PRO A 351 -11.20 11.05 -1.12
CA PRO A 351 -11.22 12.36 -1.77
C PRO A 351 -11.36 13.55 -0.82
N LEU A 352 -12.14 13.46 0.25
CA LEU A 352 -12.25 14.50 1.26
C LEU A 352 -10.90 14.77 1.94
N LEU A 353 -10.19 13.71 2.36
CA LEU A 353 -8.86 13.80 2.97
C LEU A 353 -7.78 14.29 1.99
N SER A 354 -8.03 14.19 0.68
CA SER A 354 -7.13 14.71 -0.35
C SER A 354 -7.27 16.23 -0.54
N VAL A 355 -8.37 16.86 -0.09
CA VAL A 355 -8.51 18.31 -0.12
C VAL A 355 -7.50 18.93 0.84
N LYS A 356 -6.62 19.82 0.34
CA LYS A 356 -5.48 20.33 1.09
C LYS A 356 -5.86 20.93 2.46
N SER A 357 -6.94 21.69 2.56
CA SER A 357 -7.39 22.25 3.84
C SER A 357 -7.78 21.19 4.86
N ILE A 358 -8.42 20.11 4.45
CA ILE A 358 -8.77 18.96 5.30
C ILE A 358 -7.51 18.13 5.60
N ASN A 359 -6.65 17.93 4.61
CA ASN A 359 -5.39 17.20 4.79
C ASN A 359 -4.47 17.90 5.78
N ALA A 360 -4.44 19.23 5.80
CA ALA A 360 -3.70 20.00 6.78
C ALA A 360 -4.06 19.62 8.24
N LEU A 361 -5.33 19.26 8.49
CA LEU A 361 -5.80 18.81 9.79
C LEU A 361 -5.58 17.31 10.01
N SER A 362 -5.85 16.49 9.01
CA SER A 362 -5.95 15.02 9.14
C SER A 362 -4.62 14.29 8.97
N HIS A 363 -3.69 14.84 8.19
CA HIS A 363 -2.43 14.16 7.89
C HIS A 363 -1.60 13.93 9.16
N TYR A 364 -1.04 12.74 9.30
CA TYR A 364 -0.32 12.21 10.46
C TYR A 364 -1.19 11.87 11.69
N THR A 365 -2.49 12.16 11.69
CA THR A 365 -3.40 11.89 12.81
C THR A 365 -4.04 10.49 12.73
N ASP A 366 -4.72 10.10 13.80
CA ASP A 366 -5.53 8.88 13.84
C ASP A 366 -6.74 8.90 12.90
N TRP A 367 -7.10 10.06 12.32
CA TRP A 367 -8.15 10.13 11.30
C TRP A 367 -7.85 9.19 10.12
N THR A 368 -6.60 9.17 9.66
CA THR A 368 -6.17 8.25 8.60
C THR A 368 -6.36 6.78 9.00
N ILE A 369 -6.18 6.45 10.28
CA ILE A 369 -6.36 5.09 10.78
C ILE A 369 -7.84 4.70 10.79
N ALA A 370 -8.73 5.61 11.18
CA ALA A 370 -10.17 5.39 11.12
C ALA A 370 -10.63 5.14 9.66
N HIS A 371 -10.15 5.97 8.72
CA HIS A 371 -10.40 5.84 7.29
C HIS A 371 -9.99 4.46 6.76
N VAL A 372 -8.76 4.03 7.01
CA VAL A 372 -8.26 2.73 6.54
C VAL A 372 -9.08 1.58 7.12
N HIS A 373 -9.46 1.64 8.41
CA HIS A 373 -10.25 0.58 9.03
C HIS A 373 -11.72 0.59 8.60
N SER A 374 -12.30 1.74 8.24
CA SER A 374 -13.63 1.77 7.62
C SER A 374 -13.63 1.03 6.28
N GLY A 375 -12.56 1.16 5.49
CA GLY A 375 -12.36 0.40 4.26
C GLY A 375 -12.04 -1.08 4.52
N ALA A 376 -11.01 -1.37 5.30
CA ALA A 376 -10.52 -2.73 5.49
C ALA A 376 -11.52 -3.63 6.23
N LEU A 377 -12.10 -3.18 7.34
CA LEU A 377 -13.07 -3.95 8.12
C LEU A 377 -14.48 -3.88 7.52
N GLY A 378 -14.91 -2.67 7.11
CA GLY A 378 -16.26 -2.46 6.60
C GLY A 378 -16.43 -2.94 5.17
N TRP A 379 -15.65 -2.41 4.21
CA TRP A 379 -15.74 -2.81 2.80
C TRP A 379 -15.18 -4.22 2.57
N ASN A 380 -13.88 -4.39 2.73
CA ASN A 380 -13.21 -5.65 2.40
C ASN A 380 -13.65 -6.80 3.31
N GLY A 381 -13.73 -6.56 4.62
CA GLY A 381 -14.14 -7.58 5.59
C GLY A 381 -15.57 -8.05 5.35
N PHE A 382 -16.54 -7.15 5.23
CA PHE A 382 -17.94 -7.55 5.07
C PHE A 382 -18.23 -8.17 3.70
N MET A 383 -17.59 -7.69 2.63
CA MET A 383 -17.67 -8.35 1.33
C MET A 383 -17.12 -9.77 1.40
N THR A 384 -16.01 -9.97 2.11
CA THR A 384 -15.42 -11.29 2.34
C THR A 384 -16.36 -12.19 3.15
N PHE A 385 -16.95 -11.70 4.23
CA PHE A 385 -17.86 -12.51 5.06
C PHE A 385 -19.13 -12.90 4.29
N GLY A 386 -19.71 -11.97 3.53
CA GLY A 386 -20.82 -12.28 2.63
C GLY A 386 -20.48 -13.39 1.63
N MET A 387 -19.30 -13.30 1.01
CA MET A 387 -18.78 -14.34 0.10
C MET A 387 -18.57 -15.67 0.82
N ILE A 388 -17.94 -15.69 1.99
CA ILE A 388 -17.71 -16.91 2.76
C ILE A 388 -19.04 -17.61 3.07
N TYR A 389 -20.02 -16.89 3.65
CA TYR A 389 -21.32 -17.47 3.97
C TYR A 389 -22.09 -17.95 2.74
N TRP A 390 -21.87 -17.30 1.59
CA TRP A 390 -22.48 -17.75 0.33
C TRP A 390 -21.79 -19.00 -0.22
N LEU A 391 -20.45 -19.13 -0.08
CA LEU A 391 -19.65 -20.24 -0.59
C LEU A 391 -19.69 -21.48 0.30
N LEU A 392 -19.71 -21.32 1.64
CA LEU A 392 -19.63 -22.45 2.59
C LEU A 392 -20.59 -23.61 2.26
N PRO A 393 -21.92 -23.38 2.12
CA PRO A 393 -22.84 -24.48 1.86
C PRO A 393 -22.64 -25.11 0.48
N ARG A 394 -22.17 -24.32 -0.50
CA ARG A 394 -21.94 -24.76 -1.88
C ARG A 394 -20.69 -25.59 -2.03
N LEU A 395 -19.59 -25.15 -1.43
CA LEU A 395 -18.31 -25.83 -1.49
C LEU A 395 -18.25 -27.09 -0.64
N PHE A 396 -18.93 -27.08 0.52
CA PHE A 396 -18.99 -28.22 1.40
C PHE A 396 -20.24 -29.09 1.18
N GLN A 397 -21.08 -28.74 0.19
CA GLN A 397 -22.25 -29.50 -0.24
C GLN A 397 -23.17 -29.90 0.93
N THR A 398 -23.40 -28.94 1.81
CA THR A 398 -24.23 -29.10 3.01
C THR A 398 -24.96 -27.78 3.32
N LYS A 399 -25.89 -27.79 4.26
CA LYS A 399 -26.53 -26.56 4.73
C LYS A 399 -25.62 -25.81 5.68
N LEU A 400 -25.67 -24.47 5.65
CA LEU A 400 -25.02 -23.65 6.66
C LEU A 400 -25.52 -24.10 8.06
N TRP A 401 -24.58 -24.37 8.97
CA TRP A 401 -24.90 -24.90 10.29
C TRP A 401 -25.88 -24.00 11.07
N SER A 402 -25.63 -22.68 11.06
CA SER A 402 -26.49 -21.75 11.77
C SER A 402 -26.62 -20.41 11.07
N LYS A 403 -27.81 -20.13 10.48
CA LYS A 403 -28.15 -18.79 9.98
C LYS A 403 -28.22 -17.77 11.13
N LYS A 404 -28.68 -18.18 12.34
CA LYS A 404 -28.78 -17.32 13.50
C LYS A 404 -27.39 -16.85 13.97
N LEU A 405 -26.38 -17.74 13.93
CA LEU A 405 -25.01 -17.35 14.26
C LEU A 405 -24.42 -16.39 13.23
N ALA A 406 -24.74 -16.55 11.94
CA ALA A 406 -24.34 -15.61 10.90
C ALA A 406 -25.01 -14.22 11.11
N GLU A 407 -26.24 -14.18 11.57
CA GLU A 407 -26.95 -12.95 11.94
C GLU A 407 -26.29 -12.27 13.16
N TRP A 408 -25.93 -13.01 14.20
CA TRP A 408 -25.19 -12.48 15.35
C TRP A 408 -23.82 -11.94 14.93
N HIS A 409 -23.09 -12.66 14.08
CA HIS A 409 -21.81 -12.18 13.52
C HIS A 409 -22.01 -10.84 12.81
N PHE A 410 -23.04 -10.72 11.99
CA PHE A 410 -23.34 -9.48 11.28
C PHE A 410 -23.50 -8.29 12.24
N TRP A 411 -24.36 -8.44 13.28
CA TRP A 411 -24.65 -7.34 14.19
C TRP A 411 -23.47 -7.01 15.09
N ILE A 412 -22.82 -8.00 15.69
CA ILE A 412 -21.66 -7.79 16.54
C ILE A 412 -20.50 -7.18 15.74
N GLY A 413 -20.25 -7.66 14.52
CA GLY A 413 -19.25 -7.09 13.63
C GLY A 413 -19.55 -5.65 13.25
N THR A 414 -20.81 -5.32 12.94
CA THR A 414 -21.23 -3.94 12.61
C THR A 414 -21.05 -3.00 13.80
N ILE A 415 -21.49 -3.41 14.99
CA ILE A 415 -21.29 -2.63 16.23
C ILE A 415 -19.80 -2.48 16.52
N GLY A 416 -19.03 -3.56 16.36
CA GLY A 416 -17.58 -3.56 16.55
C GLY A 416 -16.88 -2.55 15.65
N ILE A 417 -17.22 -2.50 14.35
CA ILE A 417 -16.65 -1.51 13.43
C ILE A 417 -16.98 -0.08 13.87
N LEU A 418 -18.24 0.21 14.22
CA LEU A 418 -18.66 1.55 14.62
C LEU A 418 -17.95 2.00 15.91
N LEU A 419 -17.85 1.11 16.92
CA LEU A 419 -17.11 1.38 18.15
C LEU A 419 -15.59 1.47 17.94
N TYR A 420 -15.09 0.93 16.82
CA TYR A 420 -13.70 1.10 16.44
C TYR A 420 -13.48 2.47 15.77
N ILE A 421 -14.18 2.73 14.64
CA ILE A 421 -13.86 3.87 13.77
C ILE A 421 -14.29 5.22 14.36
N VAL A 422 -15.47 5.31 15.00
CA VAL A 422 -16.00 6.59 15.50
C VAL A 422 -15.07 7.22 16.56
N PRO A 423 -14.64 6.51 17.61
CA PRO A 423 -13.68 7.07 18.56
C PRO A 423 -12.35 7.47 17.92
N ILE A 424 -11.88 6.71 16.92
CA ILE A 424 -10.60 7.01 16.26
C ILE A 424 -10.73 8.23 15.33
N TYR A 425 -11.87 8.46 14.69
CA TYR A 425 -12.17 9.74 14.05
C TYR A 425 -12.09 10.90 15.05
N MET A 426 -12.71 10.75 16.22
CA MET A 426 -12.66 11.77 17.27
C MET A 426 -11.22 12.01 17.74
N ALA A 427 -10.44 10.95 17.96
CA ALA A 427 -9.03 11.07 18.31
C ALA A 427 -8.25 11.85 17.25
N GLY A 428 -8.39 11.49 15.97
CA GLY A 428 -7.67 12.13 14.87
C GLY A 428 -8.02 13.60 14.68
N ILE A 429 -9.30 13.95 14.79
CA ILE A 429 -9.76 15.35 14.74
C ILE A 429 -9.19 16.13 15.93
N THR A 430 -9.27 15.58 17.15
CA THR A 430 -8.72 16.19 18.36
C THR A 430 -7.21 16.42 18.23
N GLN A 431 -6.46 15.42 17.80
CA GLN A 431 -5.02 15.54 17.55
C GLN A 431 -4.72 16.70 16.58
N GLY A 432 -5.38 16.72 15.41
CA GLY A 432 -5.15 17.75 14.40
C GLY A 432 -5.48 19.16 14.89
N LEU A 433 -6.56 19.32 15.68
CA LEU A 433 -6.93 20.60 16.28
C LEU A 433 -5.92 21.04 17.35
N MET A 434 -5.51 20.14 18.27
CA MET A 434 -4.52 20.45 19.30
C MET A 434 -3.15 20.82 18.72
N TRP A 435 -2.72 20.14 17.63
CA TRP A 435 -1.43 20.47 17.03
C TRP A 435 -1.38 21.85 16.40
N ARG A 436 -2.53 22.43 16.05
CA ARG A 436 -2.66 23.71 15.35
C ARG A 436 -3.21 24.83 16.23
N ALA A 437 -3.65 24.53 17.42
CA ALA A 437 -4.22 25.53 18.33
C ALA A 437 -3.16 26.54 18.77
N MET A 438 -3.53 27.84 18.68
CA MET A 438 -2.71 28.97 19.08
C MET A 438 -3.41 29.74 20.20
N ASP A 439 -2.63 30.31 21.11
CA ASP A 439 -3.10 31.28 22.08
C ASP A 439 -3.27 32.67 21.45
N ASP A 440 -3.80 33.63 22.23
CA ASP A 440 -4.05 35.01 21.78
C ASP A 440 -2.76 35.77 21.41
N LEU A 441 -1.60 35.24 21.80
CA LEU A 441 -0.28 35.79 21.47
C LEU A 441 0.36 35.10 20.24
N GLY A 442 -0.36 34.18 19.57
CA GLY A 442 0.13 33.43 18.42
C GLY A 442 1.16 32.35 18.76
N ARG A 443 1.20 31.86 20.00
CA ARG A 443 2.05 30.75 20.42
C ARG A 443 1.23 29.47 20.48
N LEU A 444 1.89 28.32 20.40
CA LEU A 444 1.21 27.03 20.54
C LEU A 444 0.49 26.93 21.90
N GLN A 445 -0.83 26.64 21.84
CA GLN A 445 -1.64 26.43 23.05
C GLN A 445 -1.26 25.10 23.74
N TYR A 446 -0.85 24.09 22.97
CA TYR A 446 -0.38 22.78 23.44
C TYR A 446 1.05 22.55 22.95
N PRO A 447 2.08 23.13 23.61
CA PRO A 447 3.45 23.06 23.14
C PRO A 447 4.04 21.64 23.24
N GLU A 448 3.67 20.88 24.26
CA GLU A 448 4.18 19.53 24.46
C GLU A 448 3.39 18.51 23.64
N PHE A 449 4.11 17.69 22.84
CA PHE A 449 3.45 16.71 21.96
C PHE A 449 2.66 15.67 22.76
N ILE A 450 3.13 15.31 23.96
CA ILE A 450 2.51 14.31 24.84
C ILE A 450 1.07 14.66 25.23
N GLU A 451 0.69 15.94 25.28
CA GLU A 451 -0.66 16.39 25.63
C GLU A 451 -1.69 15.82 24.65
N SER A 452 -1.36 15.82 23.35
CA SER A 452 -2.23 15.24 22.32
C SER A 452 -2.29 13.72 22.38
N VAL A 453 -1.20 13.06 22.80
CA VAL A 453 -1.17 11.60 23.01
C VAL A 453 -2.09 11.23 24.18
N GLN A 454 -1.97 11.91 25.29
CA GLN A 454 -2.79 11.65 26.48
C GLN A 454 -4.28 11.89 26.22
N SER A 455 -4.63 12.93 25.46
CA SER A 455 -6.01 13.21 25.07
C SER A 455 -6.61 12.11 24.19
N SER A 456 -5.78 11.33 23.49
CA SER A 456 -6.20 10.25 22.59
C SER A 456 -6.42 8.90 23.30
N VAL A 457 -5.84 8.70 24.48
CA VAL A 457 -5.88 7.40 25.21
C VAL A 457 -7.30 6.89 25.45
N PRO A 458 -8.29 7.71 25.87
CA PRO A 458 -9.67 7.22 26.06
C PRO A 458 -10.30 6.66 24.77
N PHE A 459 -10.01 7.29 23.64
CA PHE A 459 -10.50 6.84 22.33
C PHE A 459 -9.82 5.54 21.90
N TRP A 460 -8.54 5.35 22.23
CA TRP A 460 -7.82 4.11 21.98
C TRP A 460 -8.37 2.93 22.79
N TRP A 461 -8.82 3.16 24.03
CA TRP A 461 -9.54 2.16 24.81
C TRP A 461 -10.89 1.79 24.19
N ALA A 462 -11.65 2.77 23.72
CA ALA A 462 -12.91 2.52 23.02
C ALA A 462 -12.69 1.70 21.73
N ARG A 463 -11.59 1.98 20.97
CA ARG A 463 -11.17 1.19 19.82
C ARG A 463 -10.89 -0.28 20.16
N ILE A 464 -10.25 -0.54 21.30
CA ILE A 464 -9.97 -1.91 21.77
C ILE A 464 -11.28 -2.67 21.98
N LEU A 465 -12.27 -2.05 22.59
CA LEU A 465 -13.59 -2.65 22.76
C LEU A 465 -14.23 -2.99 21.42
N GLY A 466 -14.21 -2.04 20.47
CA GLY A 466 -14.72 -2.27 19.11
C GLY A 466 -14.00 -3.41 18.39
N GLY A 467 -12.66 -3.44 18.47
CA GLY A 467 -11.83 -4.51 17.93
C GLY A 467 -12.12 -5.87 18.55
N THR A 468 -12.33 -5.92 19.86
CA THR A 468 -12.70 -7.18 20.58
C THR A 468 -14.03 -7.73 20.08
N LEU A 469 -15.03 -6.87 19.88
CA LEU A 469 -16.33 -7.30 19.32
C LEU A 469 -16.16 -7.81 17.87
N TYR A 470 -15.32 -7.16 17.07
CA TYR A 470 -15.07 -7.62 15.71
C TYR A 470 -14.38 -9.00 15.69
N VAL A 471 -13.38 -9.23 16.55
CA VAL A 471 -12.73 -10.54 16.72
C VAL A 471 -13.75 -11.59 17.17
N ALA A 472 -14.65 -11.26 18.12
CA ALA A 472 -15.73 -12.15 18.54
C ALA A 472 -16.64 -12.55 17.36
N GLY A 473 -16.94 -11.59 16.46
CA GLY A 473 -17.66 -11.89 15.22
C GLY A 473 -16.93 -12.87 14.32
N ILE A 474 -15.62 -12.71 14.13
CA ILE A 474 -14.82 -13.65 13.33
C ILE A 474 -14.74 -15.04 13.98
N LEU A 475 -14.67 -15.13 15.31
CA LEU A 475 -14.76 -16.42 16.01
C LEU A 475 -16.10 -17.10 15.76
N MET A 476 -17.21 -16.34 15.72
CA MET A 476 -18.52 -16.87 15.34
C MET A 476 -18.53 -17.39 13.90
N LEU A 477 -17.89 -16.66 12.97
CA LEU A 477 -17.71 -17.14 11.59
C LEU A 477 -16.91 -18.44 11.55
N ALA A 478 -15.77 -18.50 12.23
CA ALA A 478 -14.90 -19.67 12.27
C ALA A 478 -15.64 -20.89 12.84
N LEU A 479 -16.39 -20.71 13.93
CA LEU A 479 -17.23 -21.75 14.51
C LEU A 479 -18.29 -22.22 13.49
N ASN A 480 -19.02 -21.29 12.87
CA ASN A 480 -20.07 -21.65 11.91
C ASN A 480 -19.49 -22.37 10.69
N ALA A 481 -18.34 -21.96 10.22
CA ALA A 481 -17.63 -22.59 9.10
C ALA A 481 -17.16 -24.00 9.48
N THR A 482 -16.59 -24.17 10.65
CA THR A 482 -16.12 -25.47 11.16
C THR A 482 -17.29 -26.45 11.31
N MET A 483 -18.38 -26.03 11.93
CA MET A 483 -19.57 -26.87 12.11
C MET A 483 -20.23 -27.18 10.76
N THR A 484 -20.22 -26.27 9.81
CA THR A 484 -20.69 -26.54 8.44
C THR A 484 -19.79 -27.56 7.75
N TRP A 485 -18.47 -27.42 7.89
CA TRP A 485 -17.50 -28.38 7.34
C TRP A 485 -17.63 -29.78 7.96
N LEU A 486 -17.89 -29.89 9.25
CA LEU A 486 -18.14 -31.18 9.92
C LEU A 486 -19.41 -31.87 9.41
N GLY A 487 -20.41 -31.10 8.98
CA GLY A 487 -21.64 -31.64 8.38
C GLY A 487 -21.55 -32.03 6.90
N ARG A 488 -20.36 -31.94 6.27
CA ARG A 488 -20.16 -32.25 4.87
C ARG A 488 -20.31 -33.73 4.55
N PRO A 489 -20.62 -34.13 3.29
CA PRO A 489 -20.60 -35.53 2.88
C PRO A 489 -19.17 -36.09 2.92
N SER A 490 -19.04 -37.40 3.13
CA SER A 490 -17.74 -38.09 3.12
C SER A 490 -17.01 -38.01 1.78
N LYS A 491 -17.76 -37.93 0.68
CA LYS A 491 -17.25 -37.71 -0.68
C LYS A 491 -18.04 -36.58 -1.35
N TYR A 492 -17.33 -35.64 -1.92
CA TYR A 492 -17.95 -34.56 -2.69
C TYR A 492 -18.45 -35.06 -4.03
N ASP A 493 -19.60 -34.57 -4.43
CA ASP A 493 -20.10 -34.72 -5.80
C ASP A 493 -19.35 -33.72 -6.71
N GLU A 494 -18.78 -34.24 -7.81
CA GLU A 494 -18.07 -33.44 -8.81
C GLU A 494 -18.87 -33.43 -10.13
N PRO A 495 -19.85 -32.53 -10.28
CA PRO A 495 -20.68 -32.53 -11.46
C PRO A 495 -19.84 -32.28 -12.72
N VAL A 496 -20.05 -33.11 -13.71
CA VAL A 496 -19.48 -32.95 -15.05
C VAL A 496 -20.42 -32.11 -15.89
N TYR A 497 -19.86 -31.10 -16.54
CA TYR A 497 -20.55 -30.21 -17.44
C TYR A 497 -20.05 -30.46 -18.87
N THR A 498 -20.88 -30.15 -19.84
CA THR A 498 -20.48 -30.12 -21.27
C THR A 498 -20.73 -28.76 -21.86
N ALA A 499 -19.84 -28.30 -22.69
CA ALA A 499 -20.01 -27.09 -23.47
C ALA A 499 -19.28 -27.20 -24.81
N PRO A 500 -19.78 -26.55 -25.86
CA PRO A 500 -19.09 -26.48 -27.13
C PRO A 500 -17.77 -25.69 -26.95
N ARG A 501 -16.74 -26.10 -27.68
CA ARG A 501 -15.48 -25.33 -27.75
C ARG A 501 -15.78 -23.96 -28.38
N LEU A 502 -15.20 -22.90 -27.82
CA LEU A 502 -15.38 -21.56 -28.36
C LEU A 502 -14.77 -21.47 -29.78
N SER A 503 -15.63 -21.25 -30.80
CA SER A 503 -15.18 -20.97 -32.15
C SER A 503 -14.48 -19.60 -32.21
N ARG A 504 -13.29 -19.54 -32.79
CA ARG A 504 -12.58 -18.27 -33.00
C ARG A 504 -13.23 -17.40 -34.07
N PHE A 505 -14.13 -17.97 -34.90
CA PHE A 505 -14.81 -17.28 -36.02
C PHE A 505 -16.18 -16.73 -35.64
N TYR A 506 -16.65 -16.86 -34.42
CA TYR A 506 -17.82 -16.22 -33.86
C TYR A 506 -19.13 -16.37 -34.67
N GLU A 507 -19.33 -17.47 -35.34
CA GLU A 507 -20.63 -17.78 -35.94
C GLU A 507 -21.61 -18.33 -34.90
N ASP A 508 -22.86 -17.91 -34.98
CA ASP A 508 -23.92 -18.40 -34.11
C ASP A 508 -24.30 -19.83 -34.53
N SER A 509 -23.62 -20.79 -33.97
CA SER A 509 -23.95 -22.21 -34.17
C SER A 509 -25.06 -22.62 -33.21
N PRO A 510 -25.99 -23.46 -33.62
CA PRO A 510 -26.99 -24.04 -32.73
C PRO A 510 -26.28 -24.82 -31.60
N ILE A 511 -26.85 -24.81 -30.41
CA ILE A 511 -26.27 -25.52 -29.24
C ILE A 511 -26.35 -27.03 -29.53
N PRO A 512 -25.22 -27.75 -29.61
CA PRO A 512 -25.24 -29.19 -29.82
C PRO A 512 -25.87 -29.93 -28.62
N GLN A 513 -26.45 -31.10 -28.88
CA GLN A 513 -26.90 -31.95 -27.78
C GLN A 513 -25.68 -32.51 -26.99
N SER A 514 -25.89 -32.68 -25.68
CA SER A 514 -24.84 -33.27 -24.84
C SER A 514 -24.52 -34.72 -25.28
N PRO A 515 -23.22 -35.10 -25.46
CA PRO A 515 -22.87 -36.45 -25.78
C PRO A 515 -23.07 -37.42 -24.60
N LEU A 516 -23.27 -36.89 -23.38
CA LEU A 516 -23.47 -37.66 -22.17
C LEU A 516 -24.92 -37.49 -21.70
N ALA A 517 -25.70 -38.57 -21.72
CA ALA A 517 -27.08 -38.56 -21.25
C ALA A 517 -27.17 -38.04 -19.79
N GLY A 518 -28.05 -37.07 -19.55
CA GLY A 518 -28.24 -36.49 -18.22
C GLY A 518 -27.22 -35.41 -17.82
N THR A 519 -26.23 -35.13 -18.65
CA THR A 519 -25.24 -34.07 -18.37
C THR A 519 -25.76 -32.73 -18.86
N PRO A 520 -25.76 -31.66 -18.02
CA PRO A 520 -26.24 -30.36 -18.47
C PRO A 520 -25.32 -29.74 -19.52
N VAL A 521 -25.92 -29.24 -20.60
CA VAL A 521 -25.20 -28.46 -21.61
C VAL A 521 -25.21 -26.99 -21.19
N LEU A 522 -24.02 -26.43 -21.03
CA LEU A 522 -23.89 -25.00 -20.73
C LEU A 522 -24.01 -24.17 -22.00
N ASP A 523 -25.04 -23.32 -22.05
CA ASP A 523 -25.23 -22.40 -23.17
C ASP A 523 -24.09 -21.39 -23.25
N THR A 524 -23.38 -21.38 -24.39
CA THR A 524 -22.29 -20.45 -24.70
C THR A 524 -22.74 -19.40 -25.73
N ALA A 525 -23.96 -19.50 -26.24
CA ALA A 525 -24.48 -18.54 -27.21
C ALA A 525 -24.92 -17.26 -26.49
N VAL A 526 -24.36 -16.14 -26.88
CA VAL A 526 -24.88 -14.82 -26.53
C VAL A 526 -25.79 -14.38 -27.68
N ARG A 527 -27.10 -14.30 -27.46
CA ARG A 527 -27.99 -13.66 -28.39
C ARG A 527 -27.63 -12.19 -28.50
N LEU A 528 -27.11 -11.79 -29.64
CA LEU A 528 -26.84 -10.39 -29.97
C LEU A 528 -28.14 -9.80 -30.56
N ASP A 529 -29.16 -9.61 -29.72
CA ASP A 529 -30.32 -8.85 -30.13
C ASP A 529 -29.89 -7.38 -30.24
N LYS A 530 -29.93 -6.90 -31.47
CA LYS A 530 -29.69 -5.50 -31.88
C LYS A 530 -28.63 -4.72 -31.11
N VAL A 531 -27.51 -4.61 -31.77
CA VAL A 531 -26.29 -3.93 -31.42
C VAL A 531 -26.52 -2.42 -31.20
N SER A 532 -26.40 -1.90 -29.97
CA SER A 532 -26.56 -0.47 -29.64
C SER A 532 -25.21 0.29 -29.70
N ALA A 533 -25.22 1.61 -29.55
CA ALA A 533 -24.01 2.48 -29.63
C ALA A 533 -22.85 2.11 -28.68
N MET A 534 -23.06 1.19 -27.72
CA MET A 534 -22.01 0.66 -26.85
C MET A 534 -21.39 -0.66 -27.34
N ASP A 535 -21.62 -1.02 -28.59
CA ASP A 535 -21.16 -2.29 -29.15
C ASP A 535 -19.66 -2.40 -29.30
N TRP A 536 -18.96 -1.26 -29.37
CA TRP A 536 -17.50 -1.25 -29.40
C TRP A 536 -16.92 -1.94 -28.15
N HIS A 537 -17.45 -1.68 -26.94
CA HIS A 537 -16.99 -2.30 -25.71
C HIS A 537 -17.28 -3.81 -25.70
N ARG A 538 -18.49 -4.21 -26.12
CA ARG A 538 -18.84 -5.63 -26.30
C ARG A 538 -17.91 -6.35 -27.28
N ARG A 539 -17.46 -5.68 -28.31
CA ARG A 539 -16.42 -6.23 -29.22
C ARG A 539 -15.09 -6.44 -28.52
N TRP A 540 -14.64 -5.50 -27.66
CA TRP A 540 -13.41 -5.64 -26.90
C TRP A 540 -13.45 -6.78 -25.88
N GLU A 541 -14.59 -7.01 -25.23
CA GLU A 541 -14.80 -8.11 -24.29
C GLU A 541 -14.57 -9.50 -24.91
N ARG A 542 -14.67 -9.63 -26.25
CA ARG A 542 -14.39 -10.88 -26.96
C ARG A 542 -12.89 -11.19 -27.07
N PHE A 543 -12.03 -10.20 -26.88
CA PHE A 543 -10.59 -10.31 -27.11
C PHE A 543 -9.79 -10.08 -25.82
N PRO A 544 -9.62 -11.12 -24.96
CA PRO A 544 -8.99 -10.94 -23.65
C PRO A 544 -7.58 -10.38 -23.74
N VAL A 545 -6.77 -10.78 -24.74
CA VAL A 545 -5.43 -10.23 -24.92
C VAL A 545 -5.46 -8.74 -25.23
N ARG A 546 -6.32 -8.32 -26.18
CA ARG A 546 -6.44 -6.89 -26.52
C ARG A 546 -6.98 -6.08 -25.36
N PHE A 547 -7.94 -6.62 -24.61
CA PHE A 547 -8.50 -5.98 -23.42
C PHE A 547 -7.44 -5.82 -22.34
N THR A 548 -6.64 -6.86 -22.08
CA THR A 548 -5.53 -6.82 -21.13
C THR A 548 -4.48 -5.78 -21.55
N LEU A 549 -4.08 -5.77 -22.83
CA LEU A 549 -3.13 -4.76 -23.34
C LEU A 549 -3.65 -3.35 -23.23
N LEU A 550 -4.94 -3.11 -23.50
CA LEU A 550 -5.55 -1.78 -23.37
C LEU A 550 -5.60 -1.34 -21.90
N THR A 551 -5.94 -2.24 -20.97
CA THR A 551 -5.90 -1.98 -19.54
C THR A 551 -4.49 -1.67 -19.06
N THR A 552 -3.50 -2.46 -19.50
CA THR A 552 -2.09 -2.22 -19.21
C THR A 552 -1.63 -0.86 -19.73
N LEU A 553 -1.99 -0.52 -20.97
CA LEU A 553 -1.65 0.78 -21.56
C LEU A 553 -2.23 1.94 -20.76
N ALA A 554 -3.49 1.85 -20.33
CA ALA A 554 -4.13 2.87 -19.51
C ALA A 554 -3.36 3.10 -18.19
N VAL A 555 -2.96 2.03 -17.52
CA VAL A 555 -2.17 2.08 -16.28
C VAL A 555 -0.79 2.68 -16.51
N ILE A 556 -0.07 2.20 -17.54
CA ILE A 556 1.28 2.67 -17.85
C ILE A 556 1.26 4.15 -18.24
N VAL A 557 0.36 4.57 -19.12
CA VAL A 557 0.26 5.99 -19.54
C VAL A 557 0.03 6.88 -18.33
N ALA A 558 -0.94 6.57 -17.46
CA ALA A 558 -1.19 7.34 -16.27
C ALA A 558 0.05 7.39 -15.35
N SER A 559 0.72 6.26 -15.12
CA SER A 559 1.92 6.18 -14.29
C SER A 559 3.09 7.02 -14.84
N LEU A 560 3.34 6.95 -16.15
CA LEU A 560 4.45 7.68 -16.76
C LEU A 560 4.27 9.20 -16.69
N PHE A 561 3.05 9.69 -16.84
CA PHE A 561 2.75 11.12 -16.69
C PHE A 561 2.97 11.64 -15.27
N GLU A 562 2.81 10.79 -14.26
CA GLU A 562 3.08 11.11 -12.87
C GLU A 562 4.58 11.03 -12.54
N ILE A 563 5.23 9.93 -12.95
CA ILE A 563 6.59 9.58 -12.52
C ILE A 563 7.66 10.34 -13.33
N ILE A 564 7.55 10.39 -14.66
CA ILE A 564 8.60 10.93 -15.53
C ILE A 564 8.97 12.38 -15.18
N PRO A 565 8.02 13.33 -14.97
CA PRO A 565 8.38 14.71 -14.65
C PRO A 565 9.17 14.82 -13.34
N MET A 566 8.88 13.95 -12.36
CA MET A 566 9.59 13.94 -11.08
C MET A 566 11.07 13.61 -11.22
N PHE A 567 11.43 12.75 -12.17
CA PHE A 567 12.81 12.33 -12.39
C PHE A 567 13.56 13.21 -13.41
N LEU A 568 12.86 13.81 -14.37
CA LEU A 568 13.50 14.62 -15.42
C LEU A 568 13.69 16.09 -15.03
N ILE A 569 12.81 16.65 -14.22
CA ILE A 569 12.84 18.07 -13.86
C ILE A 569 13.75 18.27 -12.65
N ARG A 570 14.98 18.72 -12.87
CA ARG A 570 15.98 18.90 -11.81
C ARG A 570 15.57 19.89 -10.71
N SER A 571 14.80 20.93 -11.06
CA SER A 571 14.30 21.92 -10.11
C SER A 571 13.26 21.37 -9.10
N ASN A 572 12.75 20.16 -9.30
CA ASN A 572 11.91 19.50 -8.32
C ASN A 572 12.66 19.18 -7.00
N ILE A 573 13.98 19.03 -7.07
CA ILE A 573 14.83 18.71 -5.91
C ILE A 573 16.02 19.66 -5.92
N PRO A 574 15.85 20.91 -5.41
CA PRO A 574 16.96 21.84 -5.28
C PRO A 574 18.05 21.26 -4.36
N THR A 575 19.28 21.28 -4.81
CA THR A 575 20.42 20.79 -4.01
C THR A 575 20.75 21.78 -2.90
N ILE A 576 21.14 21.26 -1.73
CA ILE A 576 21.60 22.02 -0.58
C ILE A 576 23.08 21.67 -0.39
N ALA A 577 23.99 22.65 -0.57
CA ALA A 577 25.44 22.42 -0.58
C ALA A 577 26.00 21.88 0.74
N SER A 578 25.34 22.13 1.86
CA SER A 578 25.74 21.64 3.19
C SER A 578 25.33 20.20 3.47
N VAL A 579 24.41 19.62 2.67
CA VAL A 579 23.94 18.23 2.88
C VAL A 579 25.01 17.25 2.44
N LYS A 580 25.37 16.34 3.35
CA LYS A 580 26.39 15.31 3.15
C LYS A 580 25.80 13.92 3.34
N PRO A 581 26.43 12.88 2.74
CA PRO A 581 26.09 11.49 3.05
C PRO A 581 26.23 11.22 4.55
N TYR A 582 25.46 10.26 5.03
CA TYR A 582 25.62 9.76 6.40
C TYR A 582 27.01 9.19 6.62
N THR A 583 27.64 9.47 7.75
CA THR A 583 28.87 8.77 8.15
C THR A 583 28.61 7.26 8.28
N PRO A 584 29.64 6.41 8.27
CA PRO A 584 29.45 4.96 8.42
C PRO A 584 28.63 4.56 9.67
N LEU A 585 28.82 5.22 10.81
CA LEU A 585 28.07 4.94 12.03
C LEU A 585 26.61 5.43 11.93
N GLU A 586 26.40 6.63 11.40
CA GLU A 586 25.06 7.19 11.17
C GLU A 586 24.25 6.32 10.19
N LEU A 587 24.90 5.82 9.12
CA LEU A 587 24.26 4.92 8.17
C LEU A 587 23.84 3.59 8.83
N ALA A 588 24.67 3.03 9.71
CA ALA A 588 24.31 1.87 10.51
C ALA A 588 23.15 2.18 11.47
N GLY A 589 23.17 3.35 12.10
CA GLY A 589 22.08 3.82 12.98
C GLY A 589 20.77 4.00 12.25
N ARG A 590 20.82 4.48 11.00
CA ARG A 590 19.66 4.57 10.14
C ARG A 590 19.02 3.21 9.86
N ASP A 591 19.84 2.19 9.63
CA ASP A 591 19.33 0.84 9.42
C ASP A 591 18.69 0.26 10.68
N ILE A 592 19.23 0.60 11.86
CA ILE A 592 18.63 0.25 13.15
C ILE A 592 17.29 0.97 13.32
N TYR A 593 17.18 2.26 13.00
CA TYR A 593 15.93 3.02 13.01
C TYR A 593 14.85 2.33 12.17
N VAL A 594 15.21 1.82 11.00
CA VAL A 594 14.33 1.07 10.11
C VAL A 594 13.94 -0.28 10.74
N SER A 595 14.90 -1.05 11.24
CA SER A 595 14.66 -2.39 11.79
C SER A 595 13.82 -2.36 13.07
N GLU A 596 13.95 -1.30 13.90
CA GLU A 596 13.12 -1.10 15.08
C GLU A 596 11.72 -0.55 14.77
N GLY A 597 11.49 -0.15 13.52
CA GLY A 597 10.21 0.38 13.10
C GLY A 597 9.88 1.77 13.68
N CYS A 598 10.89 2.58 14.02
CA CYS A 598 10.71 3.93 14.59
C CYS A 598 9.81 4.81 13.71
N TYR A 599 9.88 4.62 12.38
CA TYR A 599 9.05 5.28 11.37
C TYR A 599 7.54 4.98 11.52
N ASN A 600 7.16 3.94 12.26
CA ASN A 600 5.77 3.61 12.54
C ASN A 600 5.12 4.54 13.57
N CYS A 601 5.93 5.24 14.36
CA CYS A 601 5.48 6.18 15.39
C CYS A 601 5.93 7.61 15.13
N HIS A 602 7.08 7.81 14.49
CA HIS A 602 7.70 9.10 14.23
C HIS A 602 7.76 9.40 12.73
N SER A 603 7.51 10.65 12.36
CA SER A 603 7.78 11.17 11.03
C SER A 603 9.14 11.89 10.99
N GLN A 604 9.67 12.10 9.79
CA GLN A 604 10.84 12.94 9.53
C GLN A 604 10.50 13.95 8.42
N MET A 605 9.40 14.68 8.61
CA MET A 605 8.87 15.64 7.63
C MET A 605 8.09 16.75 8.34
N ILE A 606 8.73 17.90 8.55
CA ILE A 606 8.08 19.08 9.09
C ILE A 606 7.39 19.82 7.95
N ARG A 607 6.08 19.98 8.06
CA ARG A 607 5.26 20.65 7.06
C ARG A 607 5.45 22.18 7.11
N PRO A 608 5.32 22.92 5.98
CA PRO A 608 5.46 24.37 5.93
C PRO A 608 4.21 25.09 6.51
N MET A 609 3.97 24.87 7.81
CA MET A 609 2.85 25.44 8.58
C MET A 609 3.38 26.09 9.84
N ILE A 610 2.84 27.25 10.23
CA ILE A 610 3.27 28.01 11.41
C ILE A 610 3.31 27.14 12.66
N ALA A 611 2.27 26.39 12.95
CA ALA A 611 2.22 25.53 14.13
C ALA A 611 3.29 24.43 14.13
N GLU A 612 3.64 23.89 12.96
CA GLU A 612 4.68 22.87 12.85
C GLU A 612 6.07 23.47 13.01
N THR A 613 6.32 24.61 12.35
CA THR A 613 7.62 25.28 12.44
C THR A 613 7.88 25.84 13.84
N GLN A 614 6.84 26.29 14.57
CA GLN A 614 6.97 26.66 15.97
C GLN A 614 7.27 25.46 16.88
N ARG A 615 6.66 24.30 16.59
CA ARG A 615 6.85 23.10 17.40
C ARG A 615 8.19 22.42 17.14
N TYR A 616 8.56 22.28 15.87
CA TYR A 616 9.64 21.40 15.44
C TYR A 616 10.86 22.18 14.89
N GLY A 617 10.70 23.41 14.44
CA GLY A 617 11.73 24.20 13.77
C GLY A 617 11.49 24.30 12.27
N GLU A 618 12.50 24.71 11.52
CA GLU A 618 12.41 24.97 10.07
C GLU A 618 11.79 23.78 9.30
N TYR A 619 10.88 24.07 8.36
CA TYR A 619 10.21 23.05 7.56
C TYR A 619 11.19 22.28 6.64
N SER A 620 10.84 21.03 6.36
CA SER A 620 11.68 20.13 5.59
C SER A 620 11.72 20.49 4.11
N LYS A 621 12.91 20.38 3.50
CA LYS A 621 13.19 20.69 2.10
C LYS A 621 13.62 19.46 1.31
N ALA A 622 13.25 19.38 0.05
CA ALA A 622 13.52 18.21 -0.79
C ALA A 622 15.02 17.83 -0.85
N GLY A 623 15.90 18.82 -0.86
CA GLY A 623 17.36 18.62 -0.93
C GLY A 623 17.98 18.03 0.32
N GLU A 624 17.29 18.00 1.46
CA GLU A 624 17.82 17.41 2.70
C GLU A 624 17.94 15.89 2.63
N PHE A 625 17.09 15.22 1.83
CA PHE A 625 16.86 13.77 1.87
C PHE A 625 17.46 13.02 0.67
N ILE A 626 18.35 13.65 -0.09
CA ILE A 626 18.88 13.08 -1.34
C ILE A 626 19.68 11.79 -1.16
N TYR A 627 20.13 11.50 0.07
CA TYR A 627 20.84 10.28 0.42
C TYR A 627 19.98 9.27 1.19
N ASP A 628 18.70 9.57 1.45
CA ASP A 628 17.78 8.67 2.16
C ASP A 628 17.20 7.59 1.23
N ARG A 629 17.55 6.32 1.51
CA ARG A 629 17.15 5.16 0.70
C ARG A 629 16.75 3.96 1.59
N PRO A 630 15.46 3.65 1.74
CA PRO A 630 14.28 4.45 1.41
C PRO A 630 14.11 5.67 2.32
N PHE A 631 13.36 6.68 1.85
CA PHE A 631 13.11 7.89 2.63
C PHE A 631 12.14 7.62 3.80
N GLN A 632 12.44 8.17 4.98
CA GLN A 632 11.73 7.92 6.24
C GLN A 632 10.78 9.08 6.63
N TRP A 633 10.06 9.65 5.68
CA TRP A 633 9.14 10.78 5.92
C TRP A 633 8.02 10.46 6.93
N GLY A 634 7.60 9.19 7.05
CA GLY A 634 6.55 8.72 7.93
C GLY A 634 5.13 9.03 7.45
N SER A 635 4.14 8.25 7.87
CA SER A 635 2.72 8.42 7.52
C SER A 635 1.85 8.81 8.71
N ARG A 636 2.39 8.80 9.93
CA ARG A 636 1.67 9.12 11.16
C ARG A 636 2.61 9.58 12.28
N ARG A 637 2.02 10.25 13.29
CA ARG A 637 2.72 10.69 14.49
C ARG A 637 2.02 10.17 15.76
N ILE A 638 2.57 9.11 16.35
CA ILE A 638 2.28 8.69 17.73
C ILE A 638 3.29 9.36 18.67
N GLY A 639 4.48 9.61 18.16
CA GLY A 639 5.52 10.44 18.72
C GLY A 639 5.78 11.67 17.85
N PRO A 640 6.61 12.62 18.31
CA PRO A 640 6.93 13.86 17.61
C PRO A 640 7.68 13.60 16.29
N ASP A 641 7.70 14.62 15.42
CA ASP A 641 8.56 14.63 14.24
C ASP A 641 10.04 14.75 14.64
N LEU A 642 10.90 13.95 14.00
CA LEU A 642 12.32 13.86 14.32
C LEU A 642 13.24 14.61 13.34
N ALA A 643 12.71 15.26 12.29
CA ALA A 643 13.54 15.87 11.24
C ALA A 643 14.50 16.97 11.75
N ARG A 644 14.34 17.47 12.97
CA ARG A 644 15.22 18.45 13.61
C ARG A 644 15.70 17.99 14.99
N GLU A 645 15.67 16.69 15.25
CA GLU A 645 16.03 16.16 16.58
C GLU A 645 17.50 16.44 16.91
N GLY A 646 18.42 16.30 15.95
CA GLY A 646 19.83 16.60 16.11
C GLY A 646 20.15 18.06 16.42
N VAL A 647 19.24 18.99 16.07
CA VAL A 647 19.35 20.42 16.40
C VAL A 647 18.77 20.71 17.78
N LYS A 648 17.66 20.04 18.13
CA LYS A 648 16.89 20.31 19.35
C LYS A 648 17.40 19.54 20.58
N LYS A 649 17.91 18.35 20.39
CA LYS A 649 18.34 17.41 21.43
C LYS A 649 19.75 16.89 21.14
N GLN A 650 20.75 17.63 21.56
CA GLN A 650 22.16 17.31 21.29
C GLN A 650 22.81 16.42 22.33
N SER A 651 22.12 16.05 23.43
CA SER A 651 22.69 15.23 24.49
C SER A 651 22.57 13.74 24.17
N SER A 652 23.69 13.09 23.95
CA SER A 652 23.79 11.64 23.73
C SER A 652 23.35 10.86 24.97
N PHE A 653 23.59 11.39 26.18
CA PHE A 653 23.13 10.80 27.44
C PHE A 653 21.59 10.86 27.57
N TRP A 654 20.95 11.96 27.10
CA TRP A 654 19.50 12.04 27.10
C TRP A 654 18.91 10.94 26.22
N HIS A 655 19.43 10.75 25.00
CA HIS A 655 18.96 9.71 24.07
C HIS A 655 19.18 8.30 24.63
N TRP A 656 20.35 8.04 25.21
CA TRP A 656 20.68 6.77 25.86
C TRP A 656 19.64 6.41 26.92
N THR A 657 19.39 7.34 27.84
CA THR A 657 18.44 7.16 28.95
C THR A 657 17.00 7.07 28.45
N HIS A 658 16.68 7.84 27.40
CA HIS A 658 15.34 7.81 26.78
C HIS A 658 15.06 6.47 26.11
N PHE A 659 16.03 5.85 25.43
CA PHE A 659 15.87 4.51 24.86
C PHE A 659 15.80 3.43 25.95
N GLU A 660 16.49 3.60 27.07
CA GLU A 660 16.36 2.70 28.21
C GLU A 660 14.97 2.77 28.83
N ASN A 661 14.48 3.97 29.08
CA ASN A 661 13.17 4.21 29.70
C ASN A 661 12.57 5.56 29.27
N PRO A 662 11.71 5.60 28.26
CA PRO A 662 11.12 6.84 27.76
C PRO A 662 10.31 7.62 28.83
N SER A 663 9.63 6.88 29.73
CA SER A 663 8.80 7.50 30.80
C SER A 663 9.60 8.24 31.84
N LYS A 664 10.95 8.04 31.90
CA LYS A 664 11.82 8.75 32.83
C LYS A 664 11.85 10.27 32.58
N PHE A 665 11.76 10.67 31.31
CA PHE A 665 11.76 12.07 30.90
C PHE A 665 10.39 12.58 30.46
N VAL A 666 9.53 11.69 29.96
CA VAL A 666 8.23 12.06 29.42
C VAL A 666 7.15 11.24 30.13
N THR A 667 6.61 11.79 31.20
CA THR A 667 5.54 11.15 31.99
C THR A 667 4.32 10.85 31.11
N GLY A 668 3.87 9.60 31.13
CA GLY A 668 2.75 9.13 30.29
C GLY A 668 3.12 8.83 28.84
N SER A 669 4.40 8.71 28.54
CA SER A 669 4.88 8.25 27.23
C SER A 669 4.33 6.87 26.89
N VAL A 670 3.88 6.71 25.63
CA VAL A 670 3.47 5.42 25.05
C VAL A 670 4.62 4.78 24.24
N MET A 671 5.79 5.39 24.24
CA MET A 671 7.00 4.81 23.60
C MET A 671 7.48 3.62 24.44
N PRO A 672 7.69 2.44 23.83
CA PRO A 672 8.23 1.28 24.55
C PRO A 672 9.70 1.48 24.90
N SER A 673 10.21 0.66 25.82
CA SER A 673 11.63 0.57 26.15
C SER A 673 12.40 -0.16 25.04
N TYR A 674 13.60 0.31 24.71
CA TYR A 674 14.51 -0.27 23.72
C TYR A 674 15.80 -0.81 24.39
N LYS A 675 15.68 -1.41 25.58
CA LYS A 675 16.82 -1.97 26.34
C LYS A 675 17.67 -2.93 25.52
N HIS A 676 17.07 -3.73 24.65
CA HIS A 676 17.80 -4.65 23.78
C HIS A 676 18.85 -3.94 22.92
N LEU A 677 18.65 -2.68 22.51
CA LEU A 677 19.66 -1.92 21.76
C LEU A 677 20.87 -1.54 22.59
N LEU A 678 20.68 -1.36 23.91
CA LEU A 678 21.74 -1.09 24.84
C LEU A 678 22.53 -2.38 25.16
N GLU A 679 21.87 -3.54 25.09
CA GLU A 679 22.42 -4.87 25.40
C GLU A 679 23.11 -5.54 24.21
N GLN A 680 22.69 -5.21 22.97
CA GLN A 680 23.25 -5.78 21.75
C GLN A 680 24.53 -5.08 21.32
N LYS A 681 25.49 -5.87 20.81
CA LYS A 681 26.75 -5.35 20.23
C LYS A 681 26.53 -5.01 18.75
N LEU A 682 27.02 -3.85 18.35
CA LEU A 682 27.08 -3.42 16.96
C LEU A 682 28.15 -4.22 16.19
N ASN A 683 27.77 -4.74 15.05
CA ASN A 683 28.70 -5.40 14.13
C ASN A 683 29.38 -4.37 13.22
N PHE A 684 30.50 -3.80 13.63
CA PHE A 684 31.21 -2.78 12.85
C PHE A 684 31.71 -3.29 11.49
N LYS A 685 32.03 -4.59 11.35
CA LYS A 685 32.49 -5.19 10.07
C LYS A 685 31.44 -5.16 8.96
N GLU A 686 30.16 -5.25 9.32
CA GLU A 686 29.07 -5.20 8.34
C GLU A 686 28.81 -3.78 7.81
N ILE A 687 29.39 -2.74 8.42
CA ILE A 687 29.16 -1.34 8.03
C ILE A 687 29.77 -1.05 6.65
N GLN A 688 30.92 -1.66 6.32
CA GLN A 688 31.55 -1.46 5.01
C GLN A 688 30.62 -1.80 3.86
N LYS A 689 29.90 -2.91 3.90
CA LYS A 689 28.94 -3.31 2.85
C LYS A 689 27.82 -2.28 2.63
N ARG A 690 27.41 -1.59 3.71
CA ARG A 690 26.40 -0.53 3.64
C ARG A 690 26.93 0.71 2.93
N VAL A 691 28.15 1.10 3.25
CA VAL A 691 28.86 2.22 2.60
C VAL A 691 29.06 1.92 1.12
N ASP A 692 29.53 0.71 0.78
CA ASP A 692 29.75 0.29 -0.61
C ASP A 692 28.45 0.34 -1.42
N ALA A 693 27.34 -0.14 -0.84
CA ALA A 693 26.04 -0.08 -1.50
C ALA A 693 25.50 1.35 -1.67
N ALA A 694 25.71 2.21 -0.66
CA ALA A 694 25.31 3.61 -0.76
C ALA A 694 26.16 4.38 -1.78
N ALA A 695 27.47 4.09 -1.86
CA ALA A 695 28.38 4.62 -2.88
C ALA A 695 27.93 4.18 -4.30
N PHE A 696 27.64 2.89 -4.47
CA PHE A 696 27.12 2.36 -5.73
C PHE A 696 25.85 3.09 -6.16
N LEU A 697 25.01 3.51 -5.22
CA LEU A 697 23.80 4.28 -5.43
C LEU A 697 24.03 5.79 -5.56
N GLY A 698 25.29 6.24 -5.59
CA GLY A 698 25.68 7.61 -5.88
C GLY A 698 25.98 8.50 -4.67
N ALA A 699 26.13 7.95 -3.46
CA ALA A 699 26.66 8.71 -2.34
C ALA A 699 28.16 9.01 -2.55
N PRO A 700 28.61 10.27 -2.46
CA PRO A 700 29.98 10.66 -2.76
C PRO A 700 30.92 10.36 -1.56
N TYR A 701 31.17 9.09 -1.29
CA TYR A 701 32.13 8.62 -0.32
C TYR A 701 33.54 8.58 -0.92
N ASP A 702 34.56 8.80 -0.10
CA ASP A 702 35.97 8.75 -0.44
C ASP A 702 36.71 7.81 0.52
N LYS A 703 37.15 8.29 1.68
CA LYS A 703 37.84 7.48 2.69
C LYS A 703 36.96 6.39 3.29
N GLU A 704 35.69 6.63 3.37
CA GLU A 704 34.68 5.68 3.85
C GLU A 704 34.66 4.37 3.06
N LEU A 705 35.09 4.38 1.80
CA LEU A 705 35.17 3.18 0.95
C LEU A 705 36.18 2.15 1.44
N THR A 706 37.16 2.58 2.24
CA THR A 706 38.24 1.70 2.78
C THR A 706 38.34 1.71 4.30
N GLU A 707 37.79 2.72 4.96
CA GLU A 707 37.98 2.96 6.38
C GLU A 707 36.69 2.98 7.19
N ALA A 708 35.57 2.50 6.61
CA ALA A 708 34.23 2.63 7.22
C ALA A 708 34.16 2.04 8.64
N GLU A 709 34.79 0.85 8.87
CA GLU A 709 34.81 0.21 10.18
C GLU A 709 35.54 1.08 11.20
N SER A 710 36.78 1.54 10.89
CA SER A 710 37.57 2.35 11.80
C SER A 710 36.99 3.72 12.08
N MET A 711 36.36 4.33 11.07
CA MET A 711 35.67 5.62 11.21
C MET A 711 34.44 5.47 12.12
N ALA A 712 33.66 4.41 11.95
CA ALA A 712 32.53 4.13 12.82
C ALA A 712 32.90 3.87 14.26
N GLN A 713 34.00 3.10 14.50
CA GLN A 713 34.54 2.85 15.85
C GLN A 713 34.98 4.14 16.54
N LYS A 714 35.71 5.01 15.84
CA LYS A 714 36.17 6.31 16.37
C LYS A 714 34.98 7.22 16.71
N GLN A 715 33.99 7.28 15.85
CA GLN A 715 32.75 8.06 16.09
C GLN A 715 31.98 7.51 17.29
N ALA A 716 31.87 6.19 17.42
CA ALA A 716 31.23 5.53 18.57
C ALA A 716 31.94 5.83 19.89
N GLU A 717 33.27 5.94 19.89
CA GLU A 717 34.07 6.36 21.07
C GLU A 717 33.75 7.79 21.50
N VAL A 718 33.51 8.71 20.55
CA VAL A 718 33.15 10.10 20.86
C VAL A 718 31.79 10.16 21.55
N PHE A 719 30.78 9.49 21.00
CA PHE A 719 29.44 9.44 21.61
C PHE A 719 29.46 8.76 23.00
N ALA A 720 30.19 7.67 23.13
CA ALA A 720 30.34 7.00 24.41
C ALA A 720 31.05 7.89 25.48
N ALA A 721 32.11 8.60 25.10
CA ALA A 721 32.80 9.55 25.99
C ALA A 721 31.84 10.69 26.43
N GLU A 722 31.00 11.21 25.55
CA GLU A 722 30.00 12.22 25.88
C GLU A 722 28.96 11.67 26.89
N ILE A 723 28.44 10.45 26.67
CA ILE A 723 27.49 9.81 27.59
C ILE A 723 28.14 9.65 28.99
N ILE A 724 29.37 9.15 29.05
CA ILE A 724 30.07 8.94 30.30
C ILE A 724 30.35 10.28 31.03
N ALA A 725 30.77 11.32 30.30
CA ALA A 725 31.00 12.65 30.86
C ALA A 725 29.74 13.28 31.45
N GLN A 726 28.56 12.93 30.95
CA GLN A 726 27.28 13.38 31.48
C GLN A 726 26.67 12.47 32.57
N GLY A 727 27.48 11.52 33.10
CA GLY A 727 27.09 10.62 34.20
C GLY A 727 26.47 9.30 33.77
N GLY A 728 26.56 8.95 32.48
CA GLY A 728 26.13 7.66 31.97
C GLY A 728 27.09 6.51 32.31
N PRO A 729 26.69 5.26 32.04
CA PRO A 729 27.48 4.09 32.35
C PRO A 729 28.72 3.96 31.43
N VAL A 730 29.82 3.37 31.93
CA VAL A 730 30.99 2.99 31.09
C VAL A 730 30.74 1.68 30.34
N SER A 731 29.97 0.79 30.95
CA SER A 731 29.61 -0.52 30.39
C SER A 731 28.16 -0.84 30.69
N TYR A 732 27.52 -1.60 29.82
CA TYR A 732 26.18 -2.06 29.98
C TYR A 732 26.09 -3.53 29.56
N ASN A 733 25.47 -4.36 30.37
CA ASN A 733 25.31 -5.80 30.14
C ASN A 733 26.63 -6.51 29.69
N GLY A 734 27.79 -6.19 30.36
CA GLY A 734 29.05 -6.87 30.13
C GLY A 734 29.85 -6.42 28.89
N HIS A 735 29.51 -5.32 28.25
CA HIS A 735 30.30 -4.71 27.17
C HIS A 735 30.38 -3.19 27.31
N LEU A 736 31.41 -2.59 26.70
CA LEU A 736 31.53 -1.14 26.67
C LEU A 736 30.38 -0.50 25.88
N ILE A 737 29.84 0.62 26.34
CA ILE A 737 28.72 1.27 25.68
C ILE A 737 29.02 1.71 24.25
N LYS A 738 30.31 1.99 23.93
CA LYS A 738 30.73 2.32 22.57
C LYS A 738 30.46 1.18 21.56
N ASP A 739 30.37 -0.05 22.03
CA ASP A 739 30.08 -1.23 21.19
C ASP A 739 28.59 -1.55 21.10
N SER A 740 27.73 -0.78 21.76
CA SER A 740 26.31 -0.97 21.81
C SER A 740 25.65 -0.53 20.49
N THR A 741 24.61 -1.24 20.06
CA THR A 741 23.76 -0.86 18.90
C THR A 741 23.10 0.50 19.09
N ALA A 742 22.77 0.87 20.34
CA ALA A 742 22.16 2.16 20.68
C ALA A 742 23.05 3.35 20.27
N ILE A 743 24.38 3.22 20.32
CA ILE A 743 25.31 4.30 19.93
C ILE A 743 25.13 4.69 18.45
N ALA A 744 24.95 3.70 17.57
CA ALA A 744 24.72 3.98 16.15
C ALA A 744 23.36 4.67 15.93
N LEU A 745 22.31 4.24 16.62
CA LEU A 745 21.01 4.89 16.56
C LEU A 745 21.07 6.34 17.07
N ILE A 746 21.81 6.59 18.17
CA ILE A 746 22.04 7.95 18.71
C ILE A 746 22.74 8.82 17.67
N ALA A 747 23.80 8.30 17.03
CA ALA A 747 24.52 9.02 15.98
C ALA A 747 23.59 9.42 14.82
N TYR A 748 22.73 8.51 14.39
CA TYR A 748 21.76 8.81 13.34
C TYR A 748 20.73 9.87 13.76
N VAL A 749 20.12 9.73 14.93
CA VAL A 749 19.09 10.65 15.41
C VAL A 749 19.65 12.06 15.62
N GLN A 750 20.87 12.16 16.17
CA GLN A 750 21.56 13.45 16.35
C GLN A 750 22.07 14.07 15.04
N ARG A 751 22.12 13.31 13.96
CA ARG A 751 22.42 13.83 12.62
C ARG A 751 21.23 14.57 11.99
N LEU A 752 20.00 14.18 12.37
CA LEU A 752 18.77 14.67 11.71
C LEU A 752 18.63 16.19 11.80
N GLY A 753 18.60 16.84 10.63
CA GLY A 753 18.40 18.26 10.45
C GLY A 753 19.63 19.13 10.64
N THR A 754 20.77 18.60 11.06
CA THR A 754 21.99 19.39 11.33
C THR A 754 22.57 20.01 10.06
N ASP A 755 22.46 19.33 8.91
CA ASP A 755 23.00 19.79 7.64
C ASP A 755 22.36 21.08 7.16
N LEU A 756 21.09 21.29 7.42
CA LEU A 756 20.36 22.49 7.00
C LEU A 756 20.97 23.77 7.61
N PHE A 757 21.55 23.64 8.81
CA PHE A 757 22.15 24.76 9.58
C PHE A 757 23.68 24.77 9.51
N ALA A 758 24.28 23.79 8.84
CA ALA A 758 25.74 23.77 8.66
C ALA A 758 26.18 24.88 7.70
N VAL A 759 27.29 25.52 8.03
CA VAL A 759 27.89 26.50 7.13
C VAL A 759 28.33 25.77 5.84
N PRO A 760 27.87 26.20 4.67
CA PRO A 760 28.33 25.57 3.43
C PRO A 760 29.85 25.62 3.34
N PRO A 761 30.52 24.59 2.78
CA PRO A 761 31.94 24.65 2.50
C PRO A 761 32.23 25.92 1.68
N THR A 762 33.15 26.74 2.15
CA THR A 762 33.58 27.88 1.34
C THR A 762 34.08 27.34 0.01
N ALA A 763 33.47 27.78 -1.08
CA ALA A 763 33.97 27.43 -2.41
C ALA A 763 35.48 27.73 -2.46
N PRO A 764 36.31 26.80 -2.99
CA PRO A 764 37.71 27.14 -3.21
C PRO A 764 37.76 28.42 -4.00
N PRO A 765 38.75 29.34 -3.69
CA PRO A 765 38.85 30.58 -4.42
C PRO A 765 38.85 30.27 -5.92
N ALA A 766 37.94 30.89 -6.66
CA ALA A 766 37.90 30.74 -8.10
C ALA A 766 39.34 30.95 -8.62
N GLU A 767 39.90 29.91 -9.28
CA GLU A 767 41.18 30.11 -10.00
C GLU A 767 40.93 31.31 -10.90
N LYS A 768 41.79 32.34 -10.68
CA LYS A 768 41.80 33.49 -11.57
C LYS A 768 41.89 32.98 -13.00
N PRO A 769 41.03 33.42 -13.91
CA PRO A 769 41.18 33.07 -15.30
C PRO A 769 42.59 33.47 -15.73
N ALA A 770 43.32 32.53 -16.33
CA ALA A 770 44.59 32.80 -16.94
C ALA A 770 44.46 34.03 -17.85
N GLU A 771 45.25 35.07 -17.64
CA GLU A 771 45.31 36.24 -18.47
C GLU A 771 45.53 35.80 -19.91
N ALA A 772 44.50 36.03 -20.75
CA ALA A 772 44.65 35.87 -22.19
C ALA A 772 45.69 36.89 -22.71
N PRO A 773 46.56 36.50 -23.66
CA PRO A 773 47.58 37.41 -24.18
C PRO A 773 46.90 38.60 -24.85
N ALA A 774 47.44 39.81 -24.56
CA ALA A 774 47.01 41.09 -25.09
C ALA A 774 47.03 41.08 -26.65
N THR A 775 45.87 41.23 -27.25
CA THR A 775 45.71 41.57 -28.67
C THR A 775 45.64 43.10 -28.80
N GLU A 776 46.56 43.61 -29.62
CA GLU A 776 46.71 44.99 -30.01
C GLU A 776 45.42 45.57 -30.57
N THR A 777 45.08 46.77 -30.10
CA THR A 777 43.98 47.63 -30.61
C THR A 777 44.32 48.37 -31.86
N PRO A 778 43.46 48.42 -32.87
CA PRO A 778 43.54 49.44 -33.91
C PRO A 778 42.81 50.78 -33.53
N PRO A 779 43.12 51.92 -34.11
CA PRO A 779 42.84 53.23 -33.53
C PRO A 779 41.42 53.73 -33.80
N THR A 780 40.97 54.54 -32.88
CA THR A 780 39.73 55.34 -32.80
C THR A 780 39.47 56.24 -33.97
N GLU A 781 38.25 56.23 -34.50
CA GLU A 781 37.64 57.33 -35.23
C GLU A 781 36.45 57.92 -34.45
N SER A 782 36.48 59.24 -34.34
CA SER A 782 35.53 60.10 -33.61
C SER A 782 34.33 60.40 -34.50
N ALA A 783 33.14 60.43 -33.92
CA ALA A 783 32.04 61.26 -34.35
C ALA A 783 30.95 61.40 -33.26
N THR A 784 30.92 62.58 -32.67
CA THR A 784 29.83 63.53 -32.47
C THR A 784 28.47 63.08 -31.90
N THR A 785 28.25 63.66 -30.77
CA THR A 785 27.02 64.07 -30.06
C THR A 785 25.77 64.33 -30.91
N THR A 786 24.61 63.91 -30.43
CA THR A 786 23.41 64.80 -30.31
C THR A 786 22.44 64.28 -29.25
N ASP A 787 21.91 65.27 -28.60
CA ASP A 787 21.03 65.31 -27.43
C ASP A 787 19.64 64.68 -27.58
N ALA A 788 19.11 64.38 -26.44
CA ALA A 788 17.87 64.89 -25.82
C ALA A 788 16.60 63.98 -25.72
N VAL A 789 16.10 64.01 -24.54
CA VAL A 789 14.68 64.18 -24.07
C VAL A 789 13.84 62.94 -23.81
N SER A 790 13.69 62.76 -22.53
CA SER A 790 12.48 62.80 -21.67
C SER A 790 11.44 61.67 -21.72
N GLU A 791 11.16 61.18 -20.51
CA GLU A 791 9.84 60.95 -19.87
C GLU A 791 8.83 60.06 -20.59
N THR A 792 8.37 59.04 -19.94
CA THR A 792 7.26 58.96 -18.99
C THR A 792 6.90 57.52 -18.64
N THR A 793 6.71 57.31 -17.36
CA THR A 793 5.88 56.23 -16.80
C THR A 793 4.43 56.41 -17.25
N PRO A 794 3.64 55.34 -17.34
CA PRO A 794 2.56 55.23 -16.35
C PRO A 794 2.29 53.81 -15.77
N THR A 795 1.87 53.90 -14.56
CA THR A 795 1.18 52.98 -13.65
C THR A 795 -0.11 52.39 -14.21
N VAL A 796 -0.50 51.18 -13.59
CA VAL A 796 -1.86 50.68 -13.31
C VAL A 796 -2.55 49.85 -14.41
N ALA A 797 -2.78 48.61 -14.22
CA ALA A 797 -3.95 47.92 -13.63
C ALA A 797 -3.61 46.46 -13.33
#